data_cc03fd213c1bb72e9fccf3807361b859
#
_entry.id   cc03fd213c1bb72e9fccf3807361b859
#
_cell.length_a   1.000
_cell.length_b   1.000
_cell.length_c   1.000
_cell.angle_alpha   90.00
_cell.angle_beta   90.00
_cell.angle_gamma   90.00
#
_symmetry.space_group_name_H-M   'P 1'
#
loop_
_entity.id
_entity.type
_entity.pdbx_description
1 polymer ?
#
loop_
_entity_poly.entity_id
_entity_poly.type
_entity_poly.pdbx_seq_one_letter_code
_entity_poly.pdbx_strand_id
1 'polypeptide(L)'
;MFTKKLVAVVIIGMLLSLNAAAQMPGSGKGQMNGQSMNLGHFYGKLIEAFNNKPLEAASVQLIQSKFDTVSKKRKDVIIGGMLTNKKGEFSMENLPIMGTFKLKITAIGFKTIEQKVNFDLNMAAAKNGDFSSMLSGVDKDLGNIKMETDALQLQNVTVTASAPLMEMKIDRKVFNVEKNLSSVGGTAVDVMKNVPSVNVDIDGNITLRNAAPQIFVDGRPTTMTLDQIPADAIASVEIITNPSAKFDASGGGAGIVNIVLKKNRKAGYNGNVRAGIDYRGKPSLGGDFNVKQGKVNFFASTQMGVRKSISTVSTTQTTFLTNGIAHSSQNNGPVNNGFFAFGRMGMDYFIDNRNTITIGGNIVRGRFKTDDIINIARDTVNIPTPVTDNGYRSSNTIFNFHNYGSMLSFKHNFAKANKEWTADANYNYSKNDNNADIKSQYFYSSNNPKTPLIVEQTLGAGVSKFITVQTDFVDPITDKKKLEMGIRSAFRDYSSFNNNIVVSPYPSVITTNYQFNDAVYAGYATFSQQLKKFTYQLGLRAESSNYKGELLTTGKKFSTNYPLSLFPSTFFTYKLTDKQDLQLNYSRKINRPNFFQLLPYLDNSDPLNLSKGNPDLKPEFTNLIELAYQKQYGKSNTFLATAYLRNTNDLISRYQYKDTNSVAAPNGDSVLINSYINANTSYTYGLELIGKNKVNAWWDVTANLNLFHATLNAGTITQGVSSNQFSWFGKLNNNFKLPKNYSLQLTGDYQAKTILPPSSSGGSGGRGGFMGGGFGQTIGAQGYTKPFYGVDIAIKKEFLKNKAASLTLQFSDIFRTRHFESHSESQYFIQDNERTRDPQMVRLNFNWRFGKIDVSLFKRKNIKGEMENMQNSQQGMGQ
;
A
#
# COMPACT_ATOMS: atom_id res chain seq x y z
N MET A 1 33.06 -3.16 5.26
CA MET A 1 33.35 -4.40 6.00
C MET A 1 32.09 -5.15 6.46
N PHE A 2 30.95 -4.47 6.59
CA PHE A 2 29.66 -5.07 7.01
C PHE A 2 28.97 -5.94 5.93
N THR A 3 29.15 -5.64 4.65
CA THR A 3 28.49 -6.35 3.55
C THR A 3 28.98 -7.79 3.35
N LYS A 4 30.23 -8.10 3.67
CA LYS A 4 30.76 -9.48 3.54
C LYS A 4 30.28 -10.42 4.67
N LYS A 5 30.00 -9.91 5.86
CA LYS A 5 29.49 -10.71 6.99
C LYS A 5 27.98 -11.02 6.87
N LEU A 6 27.20 -10.13 6.25
CA LEU A 6 25.76 -10.32 6.08
C LEU A 6 25.45 -11.40 5.02
N VAL A 7 26.22 -11.42 3.93
CA VAL A 7 26.09 -12.45 2.89
C VAL A 7 26.44 -13.83 3.44
N ALA A 8 27.43 -13.93 4.33
CA ALA A 8 27.80 -15.19 4.99
C ALA A 8 26.69 -15.73 5.91
N VAL A 9 25.98 -14.86 6.65
CA VAL A 9 24.86 -15.27 7.53
C VAL A 9 23.65 -15.76 6.74
N VAL A 10 23.35 -15.12 5.60
CA VAL A 10 22.24 -15.55 4.72
C VAL A 10 22.57 -16.88 4.03
N ILE A 11 23.82 -17.07 3.61
CA ILE A 11 24.28 -18.34 2.99
C ILE A 11 24.34 -19.47 4.03
N ILE A 12 24.77 -19.18 5.26
CA ILE A 12 24.80 -20.18 6.35
C ILE A 12 23.37 -20.55 6.77
N GLY A 13 22.42 -19.59 6.82
CA GLY A 13 21.00 -19.86 7.07
C GLY A 13 20.35 -20.71 5.98
N MET A 14 20.71 -20.53 4.72
CA MET A 14 20.26 -21.37 3.60
C MET A 14 20.90 -22.76 3.61
N LEU A 15 22.15 -22.88 4.02
CA LEU A 15 22.87 -24.17 4.09
C LEU A 15 22.40 -25.03 5.28
N LEU A 16 22.00 -24.42 6.38
CA LEU A 16 21.45 -25.14 7.53
C LEU A 16 20.03 -25.69 7.30
N SER A 17 19.25 -25.09 6.38
CA SER A 17 17.94 -25.62 5.99
C SER A 17 17.98 -26.80 5.02
N LEU A 18 19.12 -27.04 4.36
CA LEU A 18 19.27 -28.17 3.43
C LEU A 18 19.64 -29.47 4.11
N ASN A 19 20.10 -29.45 5.37
CA ASN A 19 20.52 -30.67 6.09
C ASN A 19 19.40 -31.31 6.92
N ALA A 20 18.18 -30.80 6.95
CA ALA A 20 17.06 -31.38 7.70
C ALA A 20 16.24 -32.43 6.94
N ALA A 21 16.63 -32.81 5.72
CA ALA A 21 15.88 -33.74 4.85
C ALA A 21 16.51 -35.14 4.71
N ALA A 22 17.55 -35.49 5.48
CA ALA A 22 18.21 -36.77 5.40
C ALA A 22 18.29 -37.50 6.77
N GLN A 23 17.14 -38.00 7.24
CA GLN A 23 17.13 -39.10 8.18
C GLN A 23 16.07 -40.12 7.76
N MET A 24 16.55 -41.21 7.13
CA MET A 24 15.77 -42.44 6.99
C MET A 24 15.77 -43.20 8.32
N PRO A 25 14.64 -43.68 8.78
CA PRO A 25 14.59 -44.58 9.92
C PRO A 25 15.04 -45.97 9.49
N GLY A 26 15.98 -46.52 10.28
CA GLY A 26 16.50 -47.89 10.10
C GLY A 26 15.44 -48.95 10.37
N SER A 27 15.68 -50.10 9.79
CA SER A 27 14.91 -51.34 9.87
C SER A 27 14.75 -51.84 11.32
N GLY A 28 13.52 -51.82 11.82
CA GLY A 28 13.08 -52.54 13.01
C GLY A 28 12.05 -53.60 12.65
N LYS A 29 12.42 -54.88 12.84
CA LYS A 29 11.51 -56.05 12.81
C LYS A 29 10.45 -55.91 13.90
N GLY A 30 9.17 -56.08 13.56
CA GLY A 30 8.18 -56.35 14.59
C GLY A 30 6.74 -56.07 14.21
N GLN A 31 5.98 -57.11 14.10
CA GLN A 31 4.51 -57.25 14.21
C GLN A 31 3.64 -56.77 13.06
N MET A 32 3.11 -57.75 12.30
CA MET A 32 1.96 -57.62 11.40
C MET A 32 0.71 -57.20 12.20
N ASN A 33 0.34 -55.95 11.99
CA ASN A 33 -1.01 -55.49 12.28
C ASN A 33 -1.51 -54.74 11.01
N GLY A 34 -2.37 -55.39 10.24
CA GLY A 34 -3.32 -54.80 9.27
C GLY A 34 -2.86 -53.67 8.35
N GLN A 35 -1.64 -53.70 7.79
CA GLN A 35 -1.26 -52.73 6.77
C GLN A 35 -2.00 -53.03 5.47
N SER A 36 -2.80 -52.10 4.98
CA SER A 36 -3.39 -52.12 3.66
C SER A 36 -2.30 -52.20 2.62
N MET A 37 -2.20 -53.32 1.85
CA MET A 37 -1.28 -53.43 0.73
C MET A 37 -1.70 -52.43 -0.36
N ASN A 38 -0.99 -51.30 -0.49
CA ASN A 38 -1.24 -50.29 -1.51
C ASN A 38 -0.41 -50.61 -2.77
N LEU A 39 -0.72 -51.73 -3.45
CA LEU A 39 -0.04 -52.17 -4.65
C LEU A 39 -0.89 -51.96 -5.91
N GLY A 40 -2.10 -51.44 -5.76
CA GLY A 40 -3.04 -51.30 -6.88
C GLY A 40 -2.67 -50.16 -7.83
N HIS A 41 -2.88 -50.38 -9.12
CA HIS A 41 -2.66 -49.44 -10.19
C HIS A 41 -3.86 -49.42 -11.14
N PHE A 42 -4.54 -48.27 -11.28
CA PHE A 42 -5.55 -48.03 -12.32
C PHE A 42 -5.01 -47.03 -13.34
N TYR A 43 -5.10 -47.40 -14.62
CA TYR A 43 -4.76 -46.49 -15.72
C TYR A 43 -5.80 -46.62 -16.86
N GLY A 44 -5.78 -45.61 -17.73
CA GLY A 44 -6.74 -45.55 -18.85
C GLY A 44 -6.62 -44.22 -19.61
N LYS A 45 -7.51 -44.06 -20.59
CA LYS A 45 -7.51 -42.87 -21.44
C LYS A 45 -8.93 -42.29 -21.58
N LEU A 46 -9.04 -40.98 -21.44
CA LEU A 46 -10.32 -40.27 -21.69
C LEU A 46 -10.33 -39.69 -23.08
N ILE A 47 -11.46 -39.96 -23.80
CA ILE A 47 -11.67 -39.46 -25.15
C ILE A 47 -13.09 -38.84 -25.27
N GLU A 48 -13.26 -37.88 -26.15
CA GLU A 48 -14.58 -37.38 -26.51
C GLU A 48 -15.40 -38.47 -27.26
N ALA A 49 -16.66 -38.65 -26.87
CA ALA A 49 -17.51 -39.67 -27.48
C ALA A 49 -17.79 -39.44 -28.98
N PHE A 50 -17.80 -38.15 -29.43
CA PHE A 50 -18.19 -37.80 -30.80
C PHE A 50 -17.03 -37.93 -31.80
N ASN A 51 -15.79 -37.56 -31.42
CA ASN A 51 -14.67 -37.42 -32.35
C ASN A 51 -13.44 -38.22 -31.94
N ASN A 52 -13.51 -39.01 -30.85
CA ASN A 52 -12.42 -39.78 -30.24
C ASN A 52 -11.15 -38.99 -29.93
N LYS A 53 -11.25 -37.64 -29.82
CA LYS A 53 -10.12 -36.84 -29.44
C LYS A 53 -9.77 -37.02 -27.96
N PRO A 54 -8.49 -37.05 -27.59
CA PRO A 54 -8.07 -37.13 -26.19
C PRO A 54 -8.52 -35.93 -25.38
N LEU A 55 -9.02 -36.16 -24.17
CA LEU A 55 -9.44 -35.15 -23.24
C LEU A 55 -8.31 -34.82 -22.26
N GLU A 56 -7.61 -33.69 -22.48
CA GLU A 56 -6.60 -33.18 -21.58
C GLU A 56 -7.24 -32.50 -20.36
N ALA A 57 -6.60 -32.63 -19.20
CA ALA A 57 -6.98 -31.95 -17.97
C ALA A 57 -8.40 -32.28 -17.43
N ALA A 58 -8.93 -33.42 -17.75
CA ALA A 58 -10.08 -33.98 -17.09
C ALA A 58 -9.68 -34.50 -15.69
N SER A 59 -10.54 -34.25 -14.70
CA SER A 59 -10.29 -34.72 -13.34
C SER A 59 -10.78 -36.15 -13.17
N VAL A 60 -9.88 -37.06 -12.79
CA VAL A 60 -10.16 -38.45 -12.46
C VAL A 60 -9.95 -38.63 -10.97
N GLN A 61 -11.00 -39.00 -10.25
CA GLN A 61 -10.96 -39.19 -8.80
C GLN A 61 -11.38 -40.64 -8.48
N LEU A 62 -10.62 -41.27 -7.58
CA LEU A 62 -10.93 -42.58 -7.03
C LEU A 62 -11.49 -42.42 -5.61
N ILE A 63 -12.71 -42.92 -5.41
CA ILE A 63 -13.45 -42.78 -4.17
C ILE A 63 -13.66 -44.14 -3.57
N GLN A 64 -13.42 -44.30 -2.28
CA GLN A 64 -13.70 -45.51 -1.50
C GLN A 64 -14.72 -45.19 -0.40
N SER A 65 -15.74 -46.06 -0.30
CA SER A 65 -16.72 -45.95 0.80
C SER A 65 -16.18 -46.62 2.06
N LYS A 66 -15.72 -45.83 3.00
CA LYS A 66 -15.19 -46.28 4.32
C LYS A 66 -16.26 -46.17 5.40
N PHE A 67 -16.25 -47.10 6.34
CA PHE A 67 -17.12 -47.03 7.52
C PHE A 67 -16.50 -46.06 8.53
N ASP A 68 -17.24 -45.02 8.88
CA ASP A 68 -16.84 -44.07 9.90
C ASP A 68 -17.32 -44.58 11.28
N THR A 69 -16.36 -44.93 12.12
CA THR A 69 -16.62 -45.47 13.44
C THR A 69 -17.28 -44.48 14.42
N VAL A 70 -17.14 -43.18 14.16
CA VAL A 70 -17.69 -42.09 14.97
C VAL A 70 -19.16 -41.85 14.63
N SER A 71 -19.48 -41.75 13.35
CA SER A 71 -20.85 -41.48 12.87
C SER A 71 -21.68 -42.73 12.60
N LYS A 72 -21.08 -43.93 12.73
CA LYS A 72 -21.66 -45.25 12.41
C LYS A 72 -22.30 -45.31 11.01
N LYS A 73 -21.82 -44.48 10.04
CA LYS A 73 -22.30 -44.42 8.64
C LYS A 73 -21.14 -44.66 7.69
N ARG A 74 -21.42 -45.17 6.51
CA ARG A 74 -20.43 -45.20 5.44
C ARG A 74 -20.30 -43.81 4.80
N LYS A 75 -19.05 -43.36 4.63
CA LYS A 75 -18.69 -42.09 4.05
C LYS A 75 -17.75 -42.29 2.85
N ASP A 76 -18.04 -41.60 1.77
CA ASP A 76 -17.22 -41.63 0.57
C ASP A 76 -15.96 -40.76 0.78
N VAL A 77 -14.80 -41.35 0.67
CA VAL A 77 -13.48 -40.72 0.88
C VAL A 77 -12.69 -40.83 -0.43
N ILE A 78 -12.16 -39.69 -0.89
CA ILE A 78 -11.27 -39.67 -2.04
C ILE A 78 -9.91 -40.21 -1.62
N ILE A 79 -9.50 -41.34 -2.23
CA ILE A 79 -8.23 -42.03 -1.94
C ILE A 79 -7.16 -41.78 -2.98
N GLY A 80 -7.52 -41.30 -4.18
CA GLY A 80 -6.59 -40.89 -5.23
C GLY A 80 -7.26 -39.98 -6.24
N GLY A 81 -6.47 -39.16 -6.93
CA GLY A 81 -7.01 -38.32 -8.00
C GLY A 81 -5.89 -37.61 -8.78
N MET A 82 -6.13 -37.45 -10.08
CA MET A 82 -5.21 -36.80 -10.99
C MET A 82 -5.94 -36.16 -12.16
N LEU A 83 -5.22 -35.37 -12.94
CA LEU A 83 -5.69 -34.82 -14.20
C LEU A 83 -5.09 -35.62 -15.37
N THR A 84 -5.86 -35.82 -16.42
CA THR A 84 -5.37 -36.45 -17.64
C THR A 84 -4.32 -35.59 -18.33
N ASN A 85 -3.33 -36.23 -18.92
CA ASN A 85 -2.27 -35.57 -19.68
C ASN A 85 -2.76 -35.13 -21.08
N LYS A 86 -1.86 -34.54 -21.91
CA LYS A 86 -2.18 -34.07 -23.28
C LYS A 86 -2.72 -35.19 -24.21
N LYS A 87 -2.40 -36.43 -23.92
CA LYS A 87 -2.92 -37.58 -24.68
C LYS A 87 -4.23 -38.14 -24.10
N GLY A 88 -4.78 -37.51 -23.06
CA GLY A 88 -5.96 -37.95 -22.34
C GLY A 88 -5.71 -39.13 -21.38
N GLU A 89 -4.47 -39.48 -21.10
CA GLU A 89 -4.11 -40.64 -20.27
C GLU A 89 -4.05 -40.26 -18.79
N PHE A 90 -4.41 -41.21 -17.93
CA PHE A 90 -4.25 -41.11 -16.48
C PHE A 90 -3.69 -42.44 -15.95
N SER A 91 -2.93 -42.36 -14.83
CA SER A 91 -2.28 -43.45 -14.16
C SER A 91 -2.21 -43.18 -12.66
N MET A 92 -2.94 -43.95 -11.87
CA MET A 92 -3.04 -43.82 -10.40
C MET A 92 -2.41 -45.06 -9.75
N GLU A 93 -1.27 -44.88 -9.14
CA GLU A 93 -0.48 -45.88 -8.46
C GLU A 93 -0.64 -45.87 -6.95
N ASN A 94 -0.13 -46.87 -6.26
CA ASN A 94 -0.13 -47.02 -4.80
C ASN A 94 -1.55 -46.96 -4.19
N LEU A 95 -2.47 -47.62 -4.85
CA LEU A 95 -3.88 -47.71 -4.42
C LEU A 95 -4.09 -48.95 -3.53
N PRO A 96 -4.99 -48.87 -2.53
CA PRO A 96 -5.40 -50.07 -1.77
C PRO A 96 -6.05 -51.08 -2.70
N ILE A 97 -5.64 -52.35 -2.59
CA ILE A 97 -6.13 -53.42 -3.47
C ILE A 97 -7.45 -54.03 -3.00
N MET A 98 -7.86 -53.81 -1.78
CA MET A 98 -9.08 -54.32 -1.18
C MET A 98 -10.16 -53.26 -1.03
N GLY A 99 -11.38 -53.55 -1.39
CA GLY A 99 -12.55 -52.67 -1.25
C GLY A 99 -13.29 -52.42 -2.57
N THR A 100 -14.41 -51.77 -2.48
CA THR A 100 -15.17 -51.27 -3.66
C THR A 100 -14.81 -49.80 -3.89
N PHE A 101 -14.42 -49.51 -5.13
CA PHE A 101 -14.02 -48.18 -5.53
C PHE A 101 -15.03 -47.62 -6.53
N LYS A 102 -15.17 -46.31 -6.52
CA LYS A 102 -15.94 -45.54 -7.50
C LYS A 102 -14.99 -44.58 -8.22
N LEU A 103 -14.86 -44.69 -9.50
CA LEU A 103 -14.14 -43.73 -10.33
C LEU A 103 -15.12 -42.61 -10.73
N LYS A 104 -14.80 -41.36 -10.34
CA LYS A 104 -15.54 -40.17 -10.71
C LYS A 104 -14.70 -39.34 -11.66
N ILE A 105 -15.25 -39.12 -12.86
CA ILE A 105 -14.57 -38.38 -13.92
C ILE A 105 -15.37 -37.12 -14.23
N THR A 106 -14.72 -35.98 -14.18
CA THR A 106 -15.34 -34.70 -14.51
C THR A 106 -14.46 -33.92 -15.49
N ALA A 107 -15.06 -33.38 -16.52
CA ALA A 107 -14.43 -32.48 -17.46
C ALA A 107 -15.41 -31.37 -17.83
N ILE A 108 -14.89 -30.14 -18.08
CA ILE A 108 -15.75 -29.01 -18.40
C ILE A 108 -16.38 -29.18 -19.76
N GLY A 109 -17.70 -29.06 -19.82
CA GLY A 109 -18.49 -29.25 -21.04
C GLY A 109 -18.85 -30.68 -21.31
N PHE A 110 -18.56 -31.61 -20.39
CA PHE A 110 -18.91 -33.03 -20.51
C PHE A 110 -19.71 -33.50 -19.31
N LYS A 111 -20.58 -34.54 -19.56
CA LYS A 111 -21.35 -35.19 -18.50
C LYS A 111 -20.40 -35.89 -17.53
N THR A 112 -20.65 -35.74 -16.24
CA THR A 112 -19.90 -36.46 -15.20
C THR A 112 -20.11 -37.96 -15.33
N ILE A 113 -19.02 -38.73 -15.32
CA ILE A 113 -19.06 -40.19 -15.29
C ILE A 113 -18.76 -40.65 -13.86
N GLU A 114 -19.61 -41.55 -13.35
CA GLU A 114 -19.36 -42.28 -12.11
C GLU A 114 -19.51 -43.78 -12.39
N GLN A 115 -18.42 -44.54 -12.26
CA GLN A 115 -18.45 -45.98 -12.47
C GLN A 115 -17.77 -46.75 -11.34
N LYS A 116 -18.28 -47.91 -11.00
CA LYS A 116 -17.63 -48.79 -10.04
C LYS A 116 -16.42 -49.48 -10.69
N VAL A 117 -15.32 -49.50 -9.99
CA VAL A 117 -14.06 -50.14 -10.42
C VAL A 117 -13.49 -50.97 -9.28
N ASN A 118 -13.02 -52.18 -9.57
CA ASN A 118 -12.42 -53.06 -8.61
C ASN A 118 -11.19 -53.75 -9.24
N PHE A 119 -10.24 -54.21 -8.44
CA PHE A 119 -9.14 -55.06 -8.88
C PHE A 119 -9.64 -56.49 -9.02
N ASP A 120 -9.17 -57.20 -10.07
CA ASP A 120 -9.55 -58.58 -10.36
C ASP A 120 -8.64 -59.54 -9.61
N LEU A 121 -8.75 -59.57 -8.28
CA LEU A 121 -7.91 -60.41 -7.43
C LEU A 121 -8.34 -61.87 -7.51
N ASN A 122 -7.41 -62.78 -7.81
CA ASN A 122 -7.66 -64.24 -7.79
C ASN A 122 -7.57 -64.74 -6.33
N MET A 123 -8.69 -64.65 -5.62
CA MET A 123 -8.78 -65.12 -4.22
C MET A 123 -8.65 -66.65 -4.07
N ALA A 124 -8.81 -67.44 -5.14
CA ALA A 124 -8.61 -68.86 -5.09
C ALA A 124 -7.11 -69.25 -5.03
N ALA A 125 -6.26 -68.48 -5.73
CA ALA A 125 -4.80 -68.63 -5.67
C ALA A 125 -4.24 -68.32 -4.28
N ALA A 126 -4.86 -67.36 -3.58
CA ALA A 126 -4.48 -66.99 -2.23
C ALA A 126 -4.69 -68.10 -1.20
N LYS A 127 -5.71 -68.90 -1.38
CA LYS A 127 -5.97 -70.11 -0.53
C LYS A 127 -4.94 -71.20 -0.70
N ASN A 128 -4.26 -71.26 -1.84
CA ASN A 128 -3.28 -72.26 -2.18
C ASN A 128 -1.81 -71.74 -1.91
N GLY A 129 -1.66 -70.53 -1.26
CA GLY A 129 -0.34 -69.96 -0.94
C GLY A 129 0.38 -69.26 -2.10
N ASP A 130 -0.25 -69.19 -3.30
CA ASP A 130 0.35 -68.51 -4.45
C ASP A 130 -0.06 -67.06 -4.49
N PHE A 131 0.71 -66.21 -3.74
CA PHE A 131 0.52 -64.77 -3.67
C PHE A 131 0.84 -64.05 -5.00
N SER A 132 1.72 -64.64 -5.82
CA SER A 132 2.08 -64.07 -7.10
C SER A 132 0.93 -64.08 -8.10
N SER A 133 0.23 -65.19 -8.21
CA SER A 133 -0.97 -65.31 -9.04
C SER A 133 -2.17 -64.55 -8.46
N MET A 134 -2.26 -64.32 -7.15
CA MET A 134 -3.25 -63.46 -6.56
C MET A 134 -3.09 -61.97 -6.94
N LEU A 135 -1.87 -61.50 -7.02
CA LEU A 135 -1.52 -60.13 -7.33
C LEU A 135 -1.49 -59.80 -8.83
N SER A 136 -1.69 -60.74 -9.71
CA SER A 136 -1.69 -60.53 -11.16
C SER A 136 -2.79 -59.59 -11.65
N GLY A 137 -3.84 -59.33 -10.83
CA GLY A 137 -4.95 -58.42 -11.14
C GLY A 137 -4.87 -57.04 -10.50
N VAL A 138 -3.74 -56.64 -9.91
CA VAL A 138 -3.60 -55.36 -9.26
C VAL A 138 -3.23 -54.22 -10.22
N ASP A 139 -2.84 -54.56 -11.45
CA ASP A 139 -2.55 -53.64 -12.55
C ASP A 139 -3.69 -53.71 -13.55
N LYS A 140 -4.60 -52.74 -13.52
CA LYS A 140 -5.84 -52.78 -14.29
C LYS A 140 -6.00 -51.61 -15.26
N ASP A 141 -6.03 -51.92 -16.55
CA ASP A 141 -6.37 -51.01 -17.63
C ASP A 141 -7.88 -50.80 -17.66
N LEU A 142 -8.31 -49.57 -17.53
CA LEU A 142 -9.70 -49.17 -17.64
C LEU A 142 -10.12 -48.83 -19.08
N GLY A 143 -9.16 -48.88 -20.01
CA GLY A 143 -9.36 -48.66 -21.44
C GLY A 143 -9.65 -47.21 -21.80
N ASN A 144 -10.32 -47.04 -22.95
CA ASN A 144 -10.75 -45.75 -23.44
C ASN A 144 -12.14 -45.41 -22.89
N ILE A 145 -12.20 -44.46 -21.96
CA ILE A 145 -13.47 -44.00 -21.38
C ILE A 145 -13.99 -42.82 -22.21
N LYS A 146 -15.19 -42.98 -22.82
CA LYS A 146 -15.80 -41.97 -23.68
C LYS A 146 -16.65 -41.00 -22.87
N MET A 147 -16.38 -39.71 -22.96
CA MET A 147 -17.19 -38.66 -22.32
C MET A 147 -18.11 -37.96 -23.31
N GLU A 148 -19.41 -37.92 -23.01
CA GLU A 148 -20.41 -37.20 -23.78
C GLU A 148 -20.41 -35.69 -23.41
N THR A 149 -20.65 -34.82 -24.40
CA THR A 149 -20.80 -33.39 -24.15
C THR A 149 -22.13 -33.13 -23.41
N ASP A 150 -22.08 -32.21 -22.43
CA ASP A 150 -23.27 -31.77 -21.70
C ASP A 150 -23.89 -30.56 -22.40
N ALA A 151 -24.94 -30.82 -23.19
CA ALA A 151 -25.64 -29.78 -23.95
C ALA A 151 -26.37 -28.73 -23.08
N LEU A 152 -26.62 -29.03 -21.80
CA LEU A 152 -27.28 -28.11 -20.88
C LEU A 152 -26.30 -27.05 -20.30
N GLN A 153 -24.99 -27.22 -20.41
CA GLN A 153 -24.00 -26.24 -19.97
C GLN A 153 -23.64 -25.19 -21.04
N LEU A 154 -24.17 -25.26 -22.24
CA LEU A 154 -23.88 -24.32 -23.34
C LEU A 154 -24.68 -23.01 -23.29
N GLN A 155 -25.59 -22.83 -22.36
CA GLN A 155 -26.13 -21.53 -22.02
C GLN A 155 -25.21 -20.84 -20.99
N ASN A 156 -24.03 -20.46 -21.44
CA ASN A 156 -23.12 -19.60 -20.69
C ASN A 156 -23.75 -18.22 -20.50
N VAL A 157 -24.42 -18.02 -19.38
CA VAL A 157 -24.45 -16.73 -18.74
C VAL A 157 -23.03 -16.49 -18.26
N THR A 158 -22.26 -15.82 -19.07
CA THR A 158 -20.96 -15.27 -18.63
C THR A 158 -21.28 -14.15 -17.64
N VAL A 159 -21.54 -14.52 -16.39
CA VAL A 159 -21.51 -13.58 -15.29
C VAL A 159 -20.01 -13.27 -15.09
N THR A 160 -19.52 -12.33 -15.85
CA THR A 160 -18.34 -11.58 -15.47
C THR A 160 -18.74 -10.81 -14.21
N ALA A 161 -18.59 -11.44 -13.05
CA ALA A 161 -18.65 -10.74 -11.78
C ALA A 161 -17.49 -9.75 -11.81
N SER A 162 -17.76 -8.55 -12.29
CA SER A 162 -16.78 -7.46 -12.22
C SER A 162 -16.56 -7.17 -10.75
N ALA A 163 -15.30 -7.26 -10.29
CA ALA A 163 -14.96 -6.87 -8.93
C ALA A 163 -15.60 -5.52 -8.57
N PRO A 164 -16.20 -5.36 -7.41
CA PRO A 164 -16.82 -4.10 -7.02
C PRO A 164 -15.75 -3.00 -6.91
N LEU A 165 -16.15 -1.74 -7.05
CA LEU A 165 -15.26 -0.59 -6.85
C LEU A 165 -14.63 -0.62 -5.45
N MET A 166 -15.38 -1.06 -4.45
CA MET A 166 -14.93 -1.21 -3.07
C MET A 166 -15.36 -2.56 -2.51
N GLU A 167 -14.44 -3.23 -1.82
CA GLU A 167 -14.64 -4.49 -1.13
C GLU A 167 -14.23 -4.33 0.33
N MET A 168 -15.06 -4.83 1.25
CA MET A 168 -14.77 -4.85 2.69
C MET A 168 -14.23 -6.23 3.06
N LYS A 169 -13.02 -6.26 3.68
CA LYS A 169 -12.43 -7.44 4.31
C LYS A 169 -12.42 -7.24 5.83
N ILE A 170 -12.12 -8.29 6.57
CA ILE A 170 -12.13 -8.28 8.05
C ILE A 170 -11.17 -7.22 8.61
N ASP A 171 -9.98 -7.07 8.00
CA ASP A 171 -8.89 -6.21 8.47
C ASP A 171 -8.64 -4.98 7.59
N ARG A 172 -9.33 -4.86 6.44
CA ARG A 172 -9.08 -3.81 5.47
C ARG A 172 -10.24 -3.51 4.53
N LYS A 173 -10.25 -2.29 4.01
CA LYS A 173 -11.11 -1.85 2.92
C LYS A 173 -10.30 -1.87 1.63
N VAL A 174 -10.80 -2.49 0.57
CA VAL A 174 -10.11 -2.59 -0.73
C VAL A 174 -10.84 -1.75 -1.76
N PHE A 175 -10.16 -0.76 -2.31
CA PHE A 175 -10.66 0.08 -3.39
C PHE A 175 -10.02 -0.36 -4.71
N ASN A 176 -10.85 -0.80 -5.68
CA ASN A 176 -10.40 -1.29 -6.99
C ASN A 176 -10.19 -0.14 -7.96
N VAL A 177 -8.94 0.19 -8.24
CA VAL A 177 -8.56 1.35 -9.07
C VAL A 177 -8.99 1.18 -10.53
N GLU A 178 -9.03 -0.04 -11.06
CA GLU A 178 -9.48 -0.30 -12.44
C GLU A 178 -10.93 0.13 -12.71
N LYS A 179 -11.73 0.30 -11.67
CA LYS A 179 -13.11 0.79 -11.75
C LYS A 179 -13.23 2.30 -11.60
N ASN A 180 -12.15 2.97 -11.20
CA ASN A 180 -12.12 4.41 -11.06
C ASN A 180 -11.72 5.05 -12.40
N LEU A 181 -12.54 5.94 -12.92
CA LEU A 181 -12.30 6.61 -14.21
C LEU A 181 -11.58 7.95 -14.03
N SER A 182 -11.77 8.62 -12.90
CA SER A 182 -11.25 9.96 -12.66
C SER A 182 -9.75 10.01 -12.32
N SER A 183 -9.09 8.86 -12.14
CA SER A 183 -7.64 8.78 -11.89
C SER A 183 -6.82 8.27 -13.08
N VAL A 184 -7.45 7.89 -14.19
CA VAL A 184 -6.76 7.32 -15.37
C VAL A 184 -5.73 8.31 -15.93
N GLY A 185 -4.50 7.85 -16.18
CA GLY A 185 -3.40 8.69 -16.67
C GLY A 185 -2.79 9.64 -15.63
N GLY A 186 -3.29 9.62 -14.39
CA GLY A 186 -2.75 10.38 -13.27
C GLY A 186 -1.72 9.60 -12.45
N THR A 187 -1.54 10.04 -11.20
CA THR A 187 -0.66 9.41 -10.20
C THR A 187 -1.47 8.76 -9.09
N ALA A 188 -0.80 8.11 -8.13
CA ALA A 188 -1.47 7.59 -6.95
C ALA A 188 -2.18 8.69 -6.14
N VAL A 189 -1.73 9.95 -6.20
CA VAL A 189 -2.45 11.09 -5.59
C VAL A 189 -3.85 11.22 -6.18
N ASP A 190 -3.98 11.15 -7.51
CA ASP A 190 -5.29 11.24 -8.18
C ASP A 190 -6.18 10.04 -7.84
N VAL A 191 -5.60 8.86 -7.61
CA VAL A 191 -6.34 7.70 -7.10
C VAL A 191 -6.85 7.96 -5.70
N MET A 192 -6.00 8.48 -4.79
CA MET A 192 -6.35 8.72 -3.39
C MET A 192 -7.48 9.73 -3.23
N LYS A 193 -7.61 10.71 -4.12
CA LYS A 193 -8.76 11.64 -4.14
C LYS A 193 -10.10 10.91 -4.24
N ASN A 194 -10.13 9.71 -4.84
CA ASN A 194 -11.32 8.91 -5.04
C ASN A 194 -11.51 7.80 -3.99
N VAL A 195 -10.48 7.52 -3.21
CA VAL A 195 -10.52 6.46 -2.18
C VAL A 195 -11.33 6.94 -0.98
N PRO A 196 -12.38 6.22 -0.55
CA PRO A 196 -13.10 6.52 0.68
C PRO A 196 -12.17 6.49 1.90
N SER A 197 -12.50 7.23 2.94
CA SER A 197 -11.70 7.37 4.18
C SER A 197 -10.38 8.15 4.04
N VAL A 198 -9.90 8.40 2.82
CA VAL A 198 -8.67 9.13 2.56
C VAL A 198 -9.00 10.57 2.21
N ASN A 199 -8.43 11.51 2.94
CA ASN A 199 -8.41 12.92 2.55
C ASN A 199 -7.06 13.25 1.90
N VAL A 200 -7.06 14.12 0.89
CA VAL A 200 -5.88 14.51 0.12
C VAL A 200 -5.78 16.04 0.15
N ASP A 201 -4.66 16.54 0.63
CA ASP A 201 -4.37 17.96 0.61
C ASP A 201 -3.89 18.43 -0.78
N ILE A 202 -3.66 19.74 -0.91
CA ILE A 202 -3.21 20.34 -2.18
C ILE A 202 -1.82 19.89 -2.60
N ASP A 203 -0.98 19.50 -1.65
CA ASP A 203 0.38 19.04 -1.91
C ASP A 203 0.42 17.55 -2.27
N GLY A 204 -0.73 16.86 -2.19
CA GLY A 204 -0.85 15.44 -2.46
C GLY A 204 -0.56 14.56 -1.24
N ASN A 205 -0.42 15.14 -0.04
CA ASN A 205 -0.31 14.38 1.18
C ASN A 205 -1.67 13.80 1.53
N ILE A 206 -1.66 12.62 2.11
CA ILE A 206 -2.89 11.94 2.49
C ILE A 206 -3.03 11.85 4.01
N THR A 207 -4.28 11.95 4.45
CA THR A 207 -4.64 11.70 5.85
C THR A 207 -5.77 10.67 5.94
N LEU A 208 -5.69 9.84 6.97
CA LEU A 208 -6.76 8.97 7.43
C LEU A 208 -7.21 9.48 8.80
N ARG A 209 -8.49 9.85 8.94
CA ARG A 209 -9.02 10.33 10.22
C ARG A 209 -8.13 11.42 10.84
N ASN A 210 -7.78 12.41 10.03
CA ASN A 210 -6.92 13.56 10.39
C ASN A 210 -5.49 13.20 10.89
N ALA A 211 -4.91 12.09 10.43
CA ALA A 211 -3.51 11.77 10.68
C ALA A 211 -2.87 11.12 9.45
N ALA A 212 -1.56 11.30 9.27
CA ALA A 212 -0.83 10.74 8.13
C ALA A 212 -0.64 9.22 8.27
N PRO A 213 -1.13 8.40 7.30
CA PRO A 213 -0.92 6.96 7.30
C PRO A 213 0.46 6.59 6.77
N GLN A 214 0.91 5.37 7.06
CA GLN A 214 2.04 4.78 6.33
C GLN A 214 1.64 4.38 4.92
N ILE A 215 2.54 4.64 3.97
CA ILE A 215 2.36 4.22 2.58
C ILE A 215 3.14 2.92 2.34
N PHE A 216 2.42 1.90 1.89
CA PHE A 216 2.98 0.62 1.49
C PHE A 216 2.76 0.40 -0.02
N VAL A 217 3.67 -0.32 -0.63
CA VAL A 217 3.50 -0.85 -1.99
C VAL A 217 3.68 -2.36 -1.94
N ASP A 218 2.68 -3.09 -2.44
CA ASP A 218 2.63 -4.56 -2.40
C ASP A 218 2.87 -5.14 -0.99
N GLY A 219 2.31 -4.48 0.04
CA GLY A 219 2.39 -4.90 1.44
C GLY A 219 3.70 -4.53 2.16
N ARG A 220 4.53 -3.65 1.59
CA ARG A 220 5.83 -3.25 2.13
C ARG A 220 5.98 -1.74 2.18
N PRO A 221 6.62 -1.16 3.21
CA PRO A 221 6.95 0.26 3.22
C PRO A 221 7.75 0.65 1.99
N THR A 222 7.43 1.81 1.45
CA THR A 222 8.07 2.31 0.23
C THR A 222 8.81 3.62 0.47
N THR A 223 9.87 3.85 -0.29
CA THR A 223 10.54 5.15 -0.38
C THR A 223 9.99 6.03 -1.49
N MET A 224 9.08 5.49 -2.31
CA MET A 224 8.41 6.24 -3.38
C MET A 224 7.32 7.13 -2.79
N THR A 225 7.22 8.34 -3.31
CA THR A 225 6.08 9.23 -3.04
C THR A 225 4.88 8.85 -3.90
N LEU A 226 3.68 9.27 -3.52
CA LEU A 226 2.46 8.98 -4.28
C LEU A 226 2.51 9.54 -5.71
N ASP A 227 3.17 10.68 -5.91
CA ASP A 227 3.38 11.26 -7.24
C ASP A 227 4.26 10.41 -8.17
N GLN A 228 5.11 9.57 -7.60
CA GLN A 228 6.02 8.69 -8.34
C GLN A 228 5.37 7.36 -8.76
N ILE A 229 4.15 7.09 -8.32
CA ILE A 229 3.42 5.86 -8.61
C ILE A 229 2.30 6.19 -9.60
N PRO A 230 2.37 5.69 -10.85
CA PRO A 230 1.32 5.93 -11.84
C PRO A 230 0.01 5.27 -11.43
N ALA A 231 -1.12 5.97 -11.55
CA ALA A 231 -2.45 5.43 -11.28
C ALA A 231 -2.73 4.15 -12.05
N ASP A 232 -2.28 4.10 -13.30
CA ASP A 232 -2.51 2.98 -14.20
C ASP A 232 -1.74 1.71 -13.84
N ALA A 233 -0.66 1.84 -13.05
CA ALA A 233 0.08 0.70 -12.50
C ALA A 233 -0.61 0.09 -11.28
N ILE A 234 -1.61 0.76 -10.70
CA ILE A 234 -2.29 0.34 -9.47
C ILE A 234 -3.47 -0.58 -9.80
N ALA A 235 -3.53 -1.74 -9.15
CA ALA A 235 -4.69 -2.64 -9.20
C ALA A 235 -5.74 -2.24 -8.18
N SER A 236 -5.30 -2.02 -6.94
CA SER A 236 -6.17 -1.64 -5.82
C SER A 236 -5.42 -0.85 -4.75
N VAL A 237 -6.18 -0.14 -3.93
CA VAL A 237 -5.70 0.49 -2.70
C VAL A 237 -6.38 -0.20 -1.52
N GLU A 238 -5.58 -0.68 -0.58
CA GLU A 238 -6.07 -1.27 0.66
C GLU A 238 -5.89 -0.27 1.81
N ILE A 239 -6.97 0.00 2.52
CA ILE A 239 -6.98 0.90 3.67
C ILE A 239 -7.10 0.05 4.91
N ILE A 240 -6.10 0.08 5.76
CA ILE A 240 -5.98 -0.69 6.98
C ILE A 240 -5.92 0.31 8.14
N THR A 241 -7.09 0.69 8.66
CA THR A 241 -7.21 1.73 9.70
C THR A 241 -6.67 1.25 11.05
N ASN A 242 -6.77 -0.04 11.33
CA ASN A 242 -6.28 -0.68 12.56
C ASN A 242 -5.42 -1.90 12.21
N PRO A 243 -4.10 -1.73 11.94
CA PRO A 243 -3.24 -2.83 11.51
C PRO A 243 -2.95 -3.82 12.65
N SER A 244 -3.02 -5.13 12.32
CA SER A 244 -2.66 -6.21 13.25
C SER A 244 -1.16 -6.28 13.53
N ALA A 245 -0.73 -7.17 14.46
CA ALA A 245 0.67 -7.40 14.81
C ALA A 245 1.55 -7.86 13.64
N LYS A 246 0.96 -8.43 12.59
CA LYS A 246 1.65 -8.80 11.34
C LYS A 246 2.28 -7.60 10.63
N PHE A 247 1.64 -6.43 10.72
CA PHE A 247 2.14 -5.22 10.12
C PHE A 247 3.12 -4.50 11.03
N ASP A 248 3.96 -3.67 10.42
CA ASP A 248 4.90 -2.82 11.15
C ASP A 248 4.19 -2.01 12.25
N ALA A 249 4.78 -1.97 13.43
CA ALA A 249 4.26 -1.13 14.51
C ALA A 249 4.56 0.34 14.26
N SER A 250 5.59 0.65 13.47
CA SER A 250 5.94 2.01 13.06
C SER A 250 4.87 2.60 12.14
N GLY A 251 4.66 3.91 12.21
CA GLY A 251 3.79 4.61 11.26
C GLY A 251 2.56 5.24 11.86
N GLY A 252 2.60 5.44 13.15
CA GLY A 252 1.60 6.23 13.85
C GLY A 252 0.21 5.61 13.90
N GLY A 253 -0.67 6.26 14.62
CA GLY A 253 -2.05 5.81 14.83
C GLY A 253 -3.00 6.05 13.66
N ALA A 254 -2.53 6.43 12.47
CA ALA A 254 -3.42 6.66 11.32
C ALA A 254 -3.71 5.40 10.50
N GLY A 255 -2.91 4.33 10.67
CA GLY A 255 -3.04 3.11 9.88
C GLY A 255 -2.13 3.07 8.65
N ILE A 256 -2.46 2.16 7.73
CA ILE A 256 -1.68 1.88 6.52
C ILE A 256 -2.55 2.09 5.28
N VAL A 257 -1.99 2.73 4.27
CA VAL A 257 -2.51 2.74 2.91
C VAL A 257 -1.58 1.90 2.05
N ASN A 258 -2.03 0.72 1.65
CA ASN A 258 -1.26 -0.21 0.84
C ASN A 258 -1.68 -0.13 -0.63
N ILE A 259 -0.76 0.26 -1.48
CA ILE A 259 -0.94 0.33 -2.93
C ILE A 259 -0.56 -1.01 -3.53
N VAL A 260 -1.53 -1.74 -4.05
CA VAL A 260 -1.30 -3.02 -4.72
C VAL A 260 -1.11 -2.78 -6.19
N LEU A 261 0.07 -3.11 -6.70
CA LEU A 261 0.38 -2.96 -8.12
C LEU A 261 -0.15 -4.14 -8.94
N LYS A 262 -0.46 -3.89 -10.19
CA LYS A 262 -0.98 -4.90 -11.10
C LYS A 262 0.01 -6.05 -11.29
N LYS A 263 -0.46 -7.27 -11.07
CA LYS A 263 0.27 -8.53 -11.30
C LYS A 263 -0.53 -9.37 -12.27
N ASN A 264 -0.12 -9.39 -13.52
CA ASN A 264 -0.80 -10.18 -14.53
C ASN A 264 -0.11 -11.55 -14.62
N ARG A 265 -0.83 -12.63 -14.27
CA ARG A 265 -0.29 -14.01 -14.24
C ARG A 265 -1.03 -14.95 -15.19
N LYS A 266 -1.67 -14.41 -16.22
CA LYS A 266 -2.46 -15.20 -17.18
C LYS A 266 -1.53 -16.01 -18.10
N ALA A 267 -1.84 -17.28 -18.36
CA ALA A 267 -1.10 -18.09 -19.33
C ALA A 267 -1.21 -17.48 -20.75
N GLY A 268 -0.14 -17.58 -21.53
CA GLY A 268 0.00 -16.90 -22.80
C GLY A 268 0.60 -15.50 -22.61
N TYR A 269 0.30 -14.60 -23.54
CA TYR A 269 0.75 -13.22 -23.45
C TYR A 269 -0.46 -12.27 -23.39
N ASN A 270 -0.29 -11.20 -22.63
CA ASN A 270 -1.30 -10.14 -22.54
C ASN A 270 -0.61 -8.82 -22.14
N GLY A 271 -1.25 -7.73 -22.51
CA GLY A 271 -0.75 -6.42 -22.15
C GLY A 271 -1.75 -5.32 -22.45
N ASN A 272 -1.36 -4.11 -22.15
CA ASN A 272 -2.04 -2.90 -22.57
C ASN A 272 -1.04 -1.80 -22.96
N VAL A 273 -1.48 -0.90 -23.82
CA VAL A 273 -0.78 0.35 -24.18
C VAL A 273 -1.70 1.49 -23.81
N ARG A 274 -1.15 2.52 -23.22
CA ARG A 274 -1.84 3.74 -22.81
C ARG A 274 -1.15 4.95 -23.41
N ALA A 275 -1.95 5.91 -23.86
CA ALA A 275 -1.48 7.23 -24.27
C ALA A 275 -2.45 8.29 -23.73
N GLY A 276 -1.92 9.39 -23.25
CA GLY A 276 -2.73 10.47 -22.71
C GLY A 276 -2.12 11.83 -23.01
N ILE A 277 -2.96 12.86 -22.98
CA ILE A 277 -2.57 14.25 -23.10
C ILE A 277 -3.43 15.09 -22.18
N ASP A 278 -2.85 16.10 -21.53
CA ASP A 278 -3.61 17.10 -20.79
C ASP A 278 -3.91 18.34 -21.67
N TYR A 279 -4.78 19.23 -21.18
CA TYR A 279 -5.15 20.46 -21.91
C TYR A 279 -3.97 21.44 -22.13
N ARG A 280 -2.85 21.25 -21.39
CA ARG A 280 -1.61 22.02 -21.57
C ARG A 280 -0.68 21.36 -22.59
N GLY A 281 -1.14 20.35 -23.33
CA GLY A 281 -0.37 19.64 -24.34
C GLY A 281 0.72 18.73 -23.77
N LYS A 282 0.61 18.26 -22.50
CA LYS A 282 1.62 17.43 -21.88
C LYS A 282 1.29 15.95 -22.07
N PRO A 283 2.10 15.20 -22.86
CA PRO A 283 1.83 13.80 -23.17
C PRO A 283 2.23 12.87 -22.02
N SER A 284 1.55 11.74 -21.96
CA SER A 284 1.92 10.58 -21.17
C SER A 284 1.78 9.30 -21.97
N LEU A 285 2.72 8.36 -21.79
CA LEU A 285 2.73 7.05 -22.42
C LEU A 285 2.99 5.98 -21.39
N GLY A 286 2.37 4.82 -21.54
CA GLY A 286 2.59 3.70 -20.64
C GLY A 286 2.16 2.39 -21.26
N GLY A 287 2.54 1.30 -20.59
CA GLY A 287 2.10 -0.03 -21.00
C GLY A 287 2.46 -1.08 -19.97
N ASP A 288 1.75 -2.17 -20.04
CA ASP A 288 2.04 -3.38 -19.26
C ASP A 288 2.12 -4.55 -20.22
N PHE A 289 3.05 -5.44 -19.95
CA PHE A 289 3.23 -6.68 -20.68
C PHE A 289 3.45 -7.83 -19.73
N ASN A 290 2.82 -8.95 -20.02
CA ASN A 290 3.00 -10.18 -19.28
C ASN A 290 3.04 -11.36 -20.24
N VAL A 291 3.98 -12.27 -20.03
CA VAL A 291 4.06 -13.54 -20.75
C VAL A 291 4.32 -14.67 -19.76
N LYS A 292 3.48 -15.69 -19.79
CA LYS A 292 3.63 -16.90 -19.00
C LYS A 292 3.75 -18.11 -19.92
N GLN A 293 4.89 -18.78 -19.86
CA GLN A 293 5.18 -20.00 -20.60
C GLN A 293 5.82 -21.03 -19.67
N GLY A 294 5.20 -22.20 -19.54
CA GLY A 294 5.68 -23.26 -18.67
C GLY A 294 5.88 -22.80 -17.23
N LYS A 295 7.11 -22.94 -16.73
CA LYS A 295 7.51 -22.60 -15.35
C LYS A 295 7.88 -21.15 -15.16
N VAL A 296 7.86 -20.33 -16.20
CA VAL A 296 8.28 -18.92 -16.13
C VAL A 296 7.11 -18.00 -16.42
N ASN A 297 6.97 -16.94 -15.62
CA ASN A 297 6.08 -15.83 -15.86
C ASN A 297 6.90 -14.54 -15.82
N PHE A 298 7.07 -13.88 -16.94
CA PHE A 298 7.70 -12.58 -17.04
C PHE A 298 6.64 -11.47 -17.05
N PHE A 299 6.88 -10.39 -16.34
CA PHE A 299 6.04 -9.20 -16.34
C PHE A 299 6.87 -7.92 -16.42
N ALA A 300 6.36 -6.94 -17.16
CA ALA A 300 6.93 -5.61 -17.24
C ALA A 300 5.82 -4.56 -17.24
N SER A 301 6.10 -3.38 -16.68
CA SER A 301 5.21 -2.22 -16.68
C SER A 301 6.07 -0.97 -16.86
N THR A 302 5.62 -0.04 -17.67
CA THR A 302 6.28 1.26 -17.87
C THR A 302 5.25 2.38 -17.91
N GLN A 303 5.64 3.55 -17.44
CA GLN A 303 4.90 4.80 -17.57
C GLN A 303 5.90 5.94 -17.66
N MET A 304 5.70 6.82 -18.63
CA MET A 304 6.47 8.06 -18.75
C MET A 304 5.53 9.20 -19.09
N GLY A 305 5.90 10.41 -18.69
CA GLY A 305 5.08 11.57 -18.96
C GLY A 305 5.78 12.88 -18.67
N VAL A 306 5.32 13.90 -19.36
CA VAL A 306 5.67 15.29 -19.10
C VAL A 306 4.52 15.93 -18.33
N ARG A 307 4.83 16.78 -17.36
CA ARG A 307 3.83 17.49 -16.54
C ARG A 307 4.20 18.97 -16.47
N LYS A 308 3.20 19.83 -16.52
CA LYS A 308 3.29 21.23 -16.11
C LYS A 308 2.26 21.48 -15.01
N SER A 309 2.71 21.91 -13.84
CA SER A 309 1.85 22.29 -12.72
C SER A 309 1.98 23.79 -12.47
N ILE A 310 0.85 24.45 -12.29
CA ILE A 310 0.77 25.88 -11.99
C ILE A 310 0.03 26.03 -10.66
N SER A 311 0.62 26.76 -9.74
CA SER A 311 0.05 27.06 -8.44
C SER A 311 -0.05 28.56 -8.23
N THR A 312 -0.92 29.00 -7.33
CA THR A 312 -0.89 30.35 -6.76
C THR A 312 -0.77 30.20 -5.25
N VAL A 313 0.01 31.04 -4.63
CA VAL A 313 0.21 31.07 -3.18
C VAL A 313 0.11 32.51 -2.71
N SER A 314 -0.70 32.76 -1.67
CA SER A 314 -0.75 34.02 -0.96
C SER A 314 -0.58 33.74 0.53
N THR A 315 0.36 34.44 1.15
CA THR A 315 0.62 34.31 2.57
C THR A 315 0.63 35.69 3.20
N THR A 316 -0.16 35.86 4.24
CA THR A 316 -0.10 37.04 5.11
C THR A 316 0.35 36.63 6.51
N GLN A 317 1.28 37.40 7.07
CA GLN A 317 1.79 37.15 8.41
C GLN A 317 1.91 38.43 9.20
N THR A 318 1.39 38.40 10.41
CA THR A 318 1.60 39.43 11.43
C THR A 318 2.55 38.85 12.47
N THR A 319 3.72 39.46 12.65
CA THR A 319 4.73 39.04 13.63
C THR A 319 4.80 40.05 14.76
N PHE A 320 4.68 39.57 16.01
CA PHE A 320 4.76 40.38 17.21
C PHE A 320 6.23 40.49 17.63
N LEU A 321 6.83 41.64 17.38
CA LEU A 321 8.22 41.97 17.76
C LEU A 321 8.26 42.44 19.22
N THR A 322 9.45 42.53 19.82
CA THR A 322 9.61 43.05 21.18
C THR A 322 9.12 44.49 21.27
N ASN A 323 9.39 45.30 20.24
CA ASN A 323 9.12 46.73 20.22
C ASN A 323 8.23 47.17 19.02
N GLY A 324 7.39 46.30 18.49
CA GLY A 324 6.54 46.64 17.34
C GLY A 324 5.78 45.48 16.76
N ILE A 325 5.12 45.71 15.63
CA ILE A 325 4.40 44.70 14.87
C ILE A 325 4.88 44.76 13.41
N ALA A 326 5.21 43.64 12.85
CA ALA A 326 5.55 43.50 11.41
C ALA A 326 4.41 42.77 10.68
N HIS A 327 3.81 43.42 9.71
CA HIS A 327 2.88 42.82 8.77
C HIS A 327 3.64 42.45 7.48
N SER A 328 3.53 41.24 6.99
CA SER A 328 4.10 40.81 5.70
C SER A 328 3.05 40.17 4.82
N SER A 329 3.12 40.47 3.53
CA SER A 329 2.33 39.80 2.51
C SER A 329 3.25 39.27 1.43
N GLN A 330 3.07 37.99 1.08
CA GLN A 330 3.86 37.31 0.05
C GLN A 330 2.91 36.69 -0.97
N ASN A 331 3.11 36.99 -2.24
CA ASN A 331 2.29 36.46 -3.34
C ASN A 331 3.21 35.89 -4.40
N ASN A 332 2.98 34.64 -4.79
CA ASN A 332 3.73 33.96 -5.83
C ASN A 332 2.90 33.00 -6.67
N GLY A 333 3.47 32.64 -7.84
CA GLY A 333 2.83 31.74 -8.79
C GLY A 333 3.83 30.71 -9.34
N PRO A 334 4.25 29.73 -8.52
CA PRO A 334 5.24 28.75 -8.98
C PRO A 334 4.73 27.92 -10.16
N VAL A 335 5.60 27.79 -11.17
CA VAL A 335 5.39 26.96 -12.35
C VAL A 335 6.38 25.81 -12.31
N ASN A 336 5.88 24.61 -12.15
CA ASN A 336 6.68 23.40 -12.12
C ASN A 336 6.54 22.64 -13.44
N ASN A 337 7.65 22.48 -14.18
CA ASN A 337 7.74 21.68 -15.40
C ASN A 337 8.55 20.42 -15.10
N GLY A 338 8.02 19.24 -15.42
CA GLY A 338 8.69 18.01 -15.08
C GLY A 338 8.53 16.90 -16.10
N PHE A 339 9.52 16.03 -16.12
CA PHE A 339 9.50 14.74 -16.79
C PHE A 339 9.65 13.65 -15.73
N PHE A 340 8.90 12.59 -15.91
CA PHE A 340 8.98 11.44 -15.02
C PHE A 340 8.88 10.15 -15.86
N ALA A 341 9.64 9.13 -15.43
CA ALA A 341 9.60 7.78 -15.99
C ALA A 341 9.62 6.76 -14.87
N PHE A 342 8.71 5.80 -14.96
CA PHE A 342 8.58 4.65 -14.09
C PHE A 342 8.72 3.38 -14.94
N GLY A 343 9.52 2.44 -14.47
CA GLY A 343 9.64 1.11 -15.03
C GLY A 343 9.64 0.06 -13.93
N ARG A 344 8.98 -1.06 -14.17
CA ARG A 344 9.00 -2.24 -13.31
C ARG A 344 9.11 -3.48 -14.18
N MET A 345 9.96 -4.43 -13.79
CA MET A 345 10.04 -5.74 -14.43
C MET A 345 10.29 -6.82 -13.39
N GLY A 346 9.90 -8.03 -13.73
CA GLY A 346 10.17 -9.16 -12.87
C GLY A 346 9.80 -10.48 -13.50
N MET A 347 10.20 -11.53 -12.81
CA MET A 347 10.00 -12.90 -13.22
C MET A 347 9.58 -13.74 -12.02
N ASP A 348 8.52 -14.53 -12.19
CA ASP A 348 8.20 -15.64 -11.29
C ASP A 348 8.72 -16.93 -11.92
N TYR A 349 9.53 -17.66 -11.18
CA TYR A 349 9.99 -19.01 -11.55
C TYR A 349 9.29 -20.05 -10.66
N PHE A 350 8.43 -20.85 -11.26
CA PHE A 350 7.72 -21.94 -10.60
C PHE A 350 8.61 -23.18 -10.62
N ILE A 351 9.42 -23.41 -9.57
CA ILE A 351 10.28 -24.59 -9.45
C ILE A 351 9.42 -25.84 -9.61
N ASP A 352 8.33 -25.85 -8.87
CA ASP A 352 7.26 -26.85 -8.92
C ASP A 352 5.90 -26.20 -8.53
N ASN A 353 4.87 -27.01 -8.27
CA ASN A 353 3.53 -26.55 -7.91
C ASN A 353 3.47 -25.89 -6.51
N ARG A 354 4.50 -26.05 -5.68
CA ARG A 354 4.57 -25.57 -4.29
C ARG A 354 5.60 -24.48 -4.09
N ASN A 355 6.65 -24.45 -4.90
CA ASN A 355 7.80 -23.58 -4.73
C ASN A 355 7.84 -22.52 -5.84
N THR A 356 7.88 -21.26 -5.46
CA THR A 356 7.98 -20.15 -6.40
C THR A 356 9.06 -19.19 -5.93
N ILE A 357 9.96 -18.83 -6.84
CA ILE A 357 10.90 -17.73 -6.66
C ILE A 357 10.41 -16.56 -7.52
N THR A 358 10.35 -15.39 -6.95
CA THR A 358 10.07 -14.14 -7.65
C THR A 358 11.28 -13.23 -7.55
N ILE A 359 11.80 -12.78 -8.69
CA ILE A 359 12.82 -11.75 -8.79
C ILE A 359 12.20 -10.56 -9.51
N GLY A 360 12.38 -9.37 -8.97
CA GLY A 360 11.81 -8.17 -9.58
C GLY A 360 12.60 -6.93 -9.25
N GLY A 361 12.38 -5.90 -10.05
CA GLY A 361 12.93 -4.59 -9.80
C GLY A 361 12.07 -3.47 -10.37
N ASN A 362 12.31 -2.29 -9.86
CA ASN A 362 11.72 -1.06 -10.38
C ASN A 362 12.76 0.05 -10.49
N ILE A 363 12.52 0.92 -11.43
CA ILE A 363 13.28 2.15 -11.63
C ILE A 363 12.30 3.32 -11.73
N VAL A 364 12.61 4.41 -11.03
CA VAL A 364 11.89 5.67 -11.16
C VAL A 364 12.90 6.77 -11.38
N ARG A 365 12.70 7.59 -12.41
CA ARG A 365 13.51 8.77 -12.68
C ARG A 365 12.61 9.97 -12.91
N GLY A 366 13.02 11.10 -12.43
CA GLY A 366 12.33 12.34 -12.71
C GLY A 366 13.26 13.53 -12.62
N ARG A 367 12.90 14.56 -13.40
CA ARG A 367 13.51 15.88 -13.36
C ARG A 367 12.40 16.91 -13.38
N PHE A 368 12.38 17.78 -12.38
CA PHE A 368 11.43 18.86 -12.25
C PHE A 368 12.18 20.18 -12.17
N LYS A 369 11.71 21.15 -12.93
CA LYS A 369 12.17 22.53 -12.89
C LYS A 369 11.04 23.39 -12.38
N THR A 370 11.28 24.12 -11.30
CA THR A 370 10.33 25.06 -10.72
C THR A 370 10.88 26.48 -10.90
N ASP A 371 10.12 27.31 -11.57
CA ASP A 371 10.34 28.75 -11.69
C ASP A 371 9.34 29.44 -10.76
N ASP A 372 9.81 30.28 -9.84
CA ASP A 372 8.96 30.98 -8.88
C ASP A 372 9.45 32.41 -8.64
N ILE A 373 8.52 33.34 -8.53
CA ILE A 373 8.79 34.73 -8.15
C ILE A 373 7.83 35.08 -7.02
N ILE A 374 8.40 35.35 -5.84
CA ILE A 374 7.68 35.77 -4.64
C ILE A 374 7.77 37.30 -4.57
N ASN A 375 6.64 37.95 -4.64
CA ASN A 375 6.54 39.38 -4.37
C ASN A 375 6.27 39.54 -2.86
N ILE A 376 7.04 40.39 -2.20
CA ILE A 376 7.03 40.59 -0.78
C ILE A 376 6.68 42.04 -0.48
N ALA A 377 5.68 42.28 0.36
CA ALA A 377 5.40 43.59 0.97
C ALA A 377 5.49 43.42 2.48
N ARG A 378 6.14 44.36 3.15
CA ARG A 378 6.32 44.34 4.60
C ARG A 378 6.16 45.72 5.19
N ASP A 379 5.33 45.81 6.20
CA ASP A 379 5.13 46.99 7.02
C ASP A 379 5.50 46.70 8.47
N THR A 380 6.34 47.56 9.08
CA THR A 380 6.66 47.43 10.49
C THR A 380 6.12 48.70 11.17
N VAL A 381 5.19 48.50 12.09
CA VAL A 381 4.46 49.58 12.79
C VAL A 381 4.69 49.48 14.32
N ASN A 382 4.25 50.49 15.05
CA ASN A 382 4.43 50.58 16.50
C ASN A 382 5.92 50.57 16.94
N ILE A 383 6.78 51.06 16.06
CA ILE A 383 8.20 51.36 16.32
C ILE A 383 8.43 52.85 16.14
N PRO A 384 9.51 53.43 16.69
CA PRO A 384 9.78 54.89 16.63
C PRO A 384 9.74 55.47 15.22
N THR A 385 10.15 54.68 14.22
CA THR A 385 10.05 55.06 12.79
C THR A 385 9.43 53.89 12.02
N PRO A 386 8.16 53.97 11.65
CA PRO A 386 7.50 52.95 10.80
C PRO A 386 8.28 52.72 9.49
N VAL A 387 8.46 51.47 9.12
CA VAL A 387 9.21 51.08 7.91
C VAL A 387 8.29 50.24 7.01
N THR A 388 8.14 50.69 5.76
CA THR A 388 7.49 49.96 4.70
C THR A 388 8.55 49.52 3.65
N ASP A 389 8.62 48.23 3.44
CA ASP A 389 9.56 47.61 2.49
C ASP A 389 8.80 46.77 1.47
N ASN A 390 9.25 46.80 0.22
CA ASN A 390 8.84 45.92 -0.83
C ASN A 390 10.05 45.09 -1.30
N GLY A 391 9.80 43.94 -1.89
CA GLY A 391 10.87 43.12 -2.46
C GLY A 391 10.35 42.02 -3.34
N TYR A 392 11.29 41.37 -3.98
CA TYR A 392 11.02 40.12 -4.68
C TYR A 392 12.09 39.09 -4.41
N ARG A 393 11.72 37.84 -4.48
CA ARG A 393 12.63 36.69 -4.48
C ARG A 393 12.31 35.81 -5.69
N SER A 394 13.23 35.75 -6.64
CA SER A 394 13.12 34.86 -7.81
C SER A 394 13.94 33.61 -7.56
N SER A 395 13.35 32.46 -7.78
CA SER A 395 14.06 31.18 -7.67
C SER A 395 13.84 30.31 -8.90
N ASN A 396 14.93 29.68 -9.36
CA ASN A 396 14.91 28.65 -10.37
C ASN A 396 15.47 27.37 -9.75
N THR A 397 14.65 26.40 -9.54
CA THR A 397 15.01 25.17 -8.84
C THR A 397 14.93 23.97 -9.77
N ILE A 398 16.00 23.17 -9.82
CA ILE A 398 16.03 21.89 -10.55
C ILE A 398 16.15 20.78 -9.53
N PHE A 399 15.16 19.89 -9.54
CA PHE A 399 15.13 18.72 -8.71
C PHE A 399 15.20 17.45 -9.58
N ASN A 400 16.23 16.64 -9.37
CA ASN A 400 16.36 15.33 -9.99
C ASN A 400 16.21 14.23 -8.94
N PHE A 401 15.58 13.12 -9.31
CA PHE A 401 15.55 11.95 -8.46
C PHE A 401 15.68 10.66 -9.26
N HIS A 402 16.34 9.67 -8.63
CA HIS A 402 16.57 8.34 -9.16
C HIS A 402 16.30 7.34 -8.06
N ASN A 403 15.30 6.49 -8.25
CA ASN A 403 14.99 5.42 -7.31
C ASN A 403 15.13 4.06 -8.02
N TYR A 404 15.82 3.13 -7.38
CA TYR A 404 15.99 1.76 -7.83
C TYR A 404 15.53 0.83 -6.71
N GLY A 405 14.68 -0.10 -7.05
CA GLY A 405 14.25 -1.15 -6.13
C GLY A 405 14.56 -2.53 -6.70
N SER A 406 15.00 -3.45 -5.87
CA SER A 406 15.11 -4.87 -6.20
C SER A 406 14.44 -5.71 -5.13
N MET A 407 13.89 -6.84 -5.54
CA MET A 407 13.13 -7.73 -4.71
C MET A 407 13.46 -9.17 -5.06
N LEU A 408 13.75 -9.97 -4.03
CA LEU A 408 13.80 -11.41 -4.09
C LEU A 408 12.76 -11.96 -3.12
N SER A 409 11.90 -12.85 -3.60
CA SER A 409 10.87 -13.48 -2.79
C SER A 409 10.84 -14.97 -3.05
N PHE A 410 10.80 -15.77 -2.00
CA PHE A 410 10.57 -17.20 -2.06
C PHE A 410 9.25 -17.52 -1.36
N LYS A 411 8.44 -18.38 -1.98
CA LYS A 411 7.20 -18.89 -1.41
C LYS A 411 7.15 -20.41 -1.51
N HIS A 412 6.93 -21.06 -0.38
CA HIS A 412 6.64 -22.48 -0.28
C HIS A 412 5.21 -22.72 0.21
N ASN A 413 4.42 -23.46 -0.56
CA ASN A 413 3.09 -23.92 -0.17
C ASN A 413 3.20 -25.37 0.29
N PHE A 414 2.88 -25.65 1.55
CA PHE A 414 2.87 -27.00 2.10
C PHE A 414 1.72 -27.84 1.50
N ALA A 415 1.76 -29.16 1.75
CA ALA A 415 0.67 -30.07 1.32
C ALA A 415 -0.67 -29.72 1.97
N LYS A 416 -0.65 -29.19 3.20
CA LYS A 416 -1.84 -28.70 3.90
C LYS A 416 -2.30 -27.39 3.28
N ALA A 417 -3.60 -27.29 2.92
CA ALA A 417 -4.16 -26.10 2.31
C ALA A 417 -3.91 -24.84 3.19
N ASN A 418 -3.54 -23.73 2.56
CA ASN A 418 -3.24 -22.46 3.21
C ASN A 418 -2.07 -22.46 4.21
N LYS A 419 -1.33 -23.57 4.34
CA LYS A 419 -0.07 -23.60 5.08
C LYS A 419 1.03 -23.15 4.16
N GLU A 420 1.70 -22.04 4.51
CA GLU A 420 2.71 -21.43 3.65
C GLU A 420 3.88 -20.85 4.45
N TRP A 421 5.00 -20.79 3.80
CA TRP A 421 6.20 -20.09 4.25
C TRP A 421 6.65 -19.15 3.16
N THR A 422 6.92 -17.90 3.54
CA THR A 422 7.46 -16.88 2.63
C THR A 422 8.73 -16.28 3.22
N ALA A 423 9.68 -15.96 2.37
CA ALA A 423 10.89 -15.23 2.71
C ALA A 423 11.14 -14.15 1.65
N ASP A 424 11.36 -12.94 2.08
CA ASP A 424 11.47 -11.77 1.23
C ASP A 424 12.71 -10.96 1.59
N ALA A 425 13.46 -10.54 0.58
CA ALA A 425 14.53 -9.57 0.69
C ALA A 425 14.28 -8.43 -0.30
N ASN A 426 14.33 -7.19 0.19
CA ASN A 426 14.13 -6.00 -0.62
C ASN A 426 15.27 -5.03 -0.40
N TYR A 427 15.77 -4.46 -1.48
CA TYR A 427 16.73 -3.38 -1.47
C TYR A 427 16.16 -2.19 -2.23
N ASN A 428 16.19 -1.00 -1.64
CA ASN A 428 15.80 0.24 -2.28
C ASN A 428 16.92 1.25 -2.16
N TYR A 429 17.29 1.83 -3.27
CA TYR A 429 18.23 2.93 -3.40
C TYR A 429 17.50 4.16 -3.92
N SER A 430 17.62 5.29 -3.27
CA SER A 430 17.07 6.56 -3.69
C SER A 430 18.17 7.62 -3.66
N LYS A 431 18.37 8.30 -4.77
CA LYS A 431 19.22 9.48 -4.88
C LYS A 431 18.39 10.65 -5.35
N ASN A 432 18.60 11.80 -4.76
CA ASN A 432 18.02 13.06 -5.21
C ASN A 432 19.08 14.17 -5.19
N ASP A 433 18.96 15.06 -6.16
CA ASP A 433 19.76 16.27 -6.28
C ASP A 433 18.80 17.47 -6.38
N ASN A 434 19.03 18.52 -5.62
CA ASN A 434 18.24 19.74 -5.62
C ASN A 434 19.17 20.95 -5.76
N ASN A 435 19.06 21.66 -6.87
CA ASN A 435 19.85 22.85 -7.15
C ASN A 435 18.92 24.03 -7.35
N ALA A 436 19.16 25.13 -6.64
CA ALA A 436 18.38 26.35 -6.76
C ALA A 436 19.28 27.56 -6.93
N ASP A 437 18.98 28.37 -7.94
CA ASP A 437 19.53 29.70 -8.13
C ASP A 437 18.50 30.72 -7.63
N ILE A 438 18.87 31.57 -6.68
CA ILE A 438 17.97 32.46 -5.99
C ILE A 438 18.49 33.88 -6.10
N LYS A 439 17.61 34.85 -6.38
CA LYS A 439 17.89 36.27 -6.41
C LYS A 439 16.86 37.00 -5.57
N SER A 440 17.31 37.80 -4.63
CA SER A 440 16.44 38.58 -3.74
C SER A 440 16.85 40.05 -3.77
N GLN A 441 15.85 40.94 -3.87
CA GLN A 441 16.05 42.40 -3.86
C GLN A 441 14.95 43.00 -3.01
N TYR A 442 15.35 43.87 -2.10
CA TYR A 442 14.44 44.66 -1.27
C TYR A 442 14.57 46.14 -1.59
N PHE A 443 13.45 46.86 -1.47
CA PHE A 443 13.32 48.25 -1.80
C PHE A 443 12.65 49.01 -0.66
N TYR A 444 13.00 50.27 -0.49
CA TYR A 444 12.19 51.20 0.30
C TYR A 444 10.87 51.46 -0.40
N SER A 445 9.89 52.04 0.30
CA SER A 445 8.61 52.52 -0.25
C SER A 445 8.78 53.48 -1.45
N SER A 446 9.93 54.17 -1.53
CA SER A 446 10.35 55.03 -2.67
C SER A 446 10.83 54.24 -3.90
N ASN A 447 10.77 52.91 -3.91
CA ASN A 447 11.34 52.04 -4.92
C ASN A 447 12.88 52.12 -5.09
N ASN A 448 13.58 52.80 -4.19
CA ASN A 448 15.04 52.77 -4.17
C ASN A 448 15.53 51.44 -3.53
N PRO A 449 16.59 50.81 -4.06
CA PRO A 449 17.14 49.61 -3.43
C PRO A 449 17.50 49.84 -2.00
N LYS A 450 16.98 49.02 -1.08
CA LYS A 450 17.30 49.00 0.34
C LYS A 450 18.50 48.11 0.62
N THR A 451 18.64 47.02 -0.13
CA THR A 451 19.77 46.12 -0.05
C THR A 451 20.43 45.97 -1.41
N PRO A 452 21.72 45.63 -1.48
CA PRO A 452 22.31 45.11 -2.69
C PRO A 452 21.55 43.90 -3.17
N LEU A 453 21.63 43.55 -4.47
CA LEU A 453 21.06 42.32 -5.01
C LEU A 453 21.75 41.10 -4.33
N ILE A 454 20.96 40.33 -3.63
CA ILE A 454 21.40 39.10 -3.00
C ILE A 454 21.28 37.97 -4.01
N VAL A 455 22.40 37.31 -4.33
CA VAL A 455 22.46 36.15 -5.21
C VAL A 455 22.91 34.94 -4.41
N GLU A 456 22.08 33.94 -4.36
CA GLU A 456 22.30 32.71 -3.60
C GLU A 456 22.19 31.50 -4.51
N GLN A 457 22.97 30.47 -4.21
CA GLN A 457 22.86 29.16 -4.87
C GLN A 457 22.77 28.08 -3.79
N THR A 458 21.78 27.21 -3.90
CA THR A 458 21.65 26.04 -3.03
C THR A 458 21.95 24.78 -3.85
N LEU A 459 22.92 23.99 -3.39
CA LEU A 459 23.29 22.71 -3.96
C LEU A 459 23.02 21.62 -2.93
N GLY A 460 21.98 20.84 -3.16
CA GLY A 460 21.59 19.77 -2.24
C GLY A 460 21.64 18.39 -2.89
N ALA A 461 22.10 17.38 -2.16
CA ALA A 461 22.06 15.99 -2.58
C ALA A 461 21.69 15.07 -1.40
N GLY A 462 20.89 14.05 -1.68
CA GLY A 462 20.53 13.05 -0.69
C GLY A 462 20.60 11.64 -1.26
N VAL A 463 21.12 10.71 -0.47
CA VAL A 463 21.15 9.28 -0.82
C VAL A 463 20.55 8.48 0.32
N SER A 464 19.62 7.60 0.01
CA SER A 464 19.01 6.67 0.95
C SER A 464 19.13 5.25 0.43
N LYS A 465 19.64 4.35 1.26
CA LYS A 465 19.67 2.91 1.04
C LYS A 465 18.80 2.25 2.10
N PHE A 466 17.86 1.42 1.67
CA PHE A 466 16.94 0.76 2.58
C PHE A 466 16.87 -0.74 2.26
N ILE A 467 17.23 -1.57 3.24
CA ILE A 467 17.19 -3.03 3.14
C ILE A 467 16.13 -3.54 4.10
N THR A 468 15.29 -4.44 3.63
CA THR A 468 14.33 -5.17 4.47
C THR A 468 14.46 -6.66 4.19
N VAL A 469 14.59 -7.45 5.24
CA VAL A 469 14.55 -8.92 5.20
C VAL A 469 13.41 -9.35 6.12
N GLN A 470 12.54 -10.21 5.63
CA GLN A 470 11.37 -10.68 6.36
C GLN A 470 11.10 -12.14 6.03
N THR A 471 10.65 -12.92 7.00
CA THR A 471 10.11 -14.26 6.79
C THR A 471 8.84 -14.43 7.59
N ASP A 472 7.83 -15.06 6.95
CA ASP A 472 6.50 -15.26 7.51
C ASP A 472 6.09 -16.72 7.34
N PHE A 473 5.53 -17.30 8.38
CA PHE A 473 5.00 -18.64 8.40
C PHE A 473 3.53 -18.61 8.81
N VAL A 474 2.70 -19.28 8.02
CA VAL A 474 1.25 -19.40 8.25
C VAL A 474 0.91 -20.88 8.40
N ASP A 475 0.35 -21.26 9.53
CA ASP A 475 -0.14 -22.61 9.80
C ASP A 475 -1.63 -22.61 10.16
N PRO A 476 -2.51 -23.02 9.27
CA PRO A 476 -3.90 -23.33 9.60
C PRO A 476 -3.92 -24.63 10.41
N ILE A 477 -3.81 -24.54 11.76
CA ILE A 477 -3.81 -25.70 12.67
C ILE A 477 -5.03 -26.58 12.41
N THR A 478 -6.21 -25.95 12.24
CA THR A 478 -7.44 -26.55 11.72
C THR A 478 -8.12 -25.55 10.78
N ASP A 479 -9.23 -25.92 10.14
CA ASP A 479 -10.02 -25.00 9.31
C ASP A 479 -10.52 -23.77 10.07
N LYS A 480 -10.59 -23.86 11.41
CA LYS A 480 -11.07 -22.81 12.31
C LYS A 480 -9.98 -22.18 13.18
N LYS A 481 -8.74 -22.70 13.17
CA LYS A 481 -7.62 -22.21 13.98
C LYS A 481 -6.42 -21.95 13.08
N LYS A 482 -5.84 -20.76 13.18
CA LYS A 482 -4.68 -20.36 12.40
C LYS A 482 -3.64 -19.67 13.28
N LEU A 483 -2.38 -20.07 13.11
CA LEU A 483 -1.21 -19.41 13.70
C LEU A 483 -0.43 -18.74 12.56
N GLU A 484 -0.06 -17.47 12.73
CA GLU A 484 0.84 -16.75 11.86
C GLU A 484 1.98 -16.19 12.69
N MET A 485 3.21 -16.34 12.24
CA MET A 485 4.39 -15.79 12.91
C MET A 485 5.42 -15.34 11.89
N GLY A 486 6.24 -14.38 12.28
CA GLY A 486 7.30 -13.90 11.39
C GLY A 486 8.31 -13.06 12.14
N ILE A 487 9.45 -12.90 11.48
CA ILE A 487 10.52 -12.00 11.90
C ILE A 487 10.86 -11.05 10.76
N ARG A 488 11.28 -9.85 11.13
CA ARG A 488 11.63 -8.80 10.19
C ARG A 488 12.80 -7.99 10.71
N SER A 489 13.73 -7.67 9.81
CA SER A 489 14.80 -6.71 10.03
C SER A 489 14.77 -5.66 8.94
N ALA A 490 14.90 -4.40 9.32
CA ALA A 490 14.94 -3.27 8.40
C ALA A 490 16.15 -2.39 8.74
N PHE A 491 16.91 -2.00 7.72
CA PHE A 491 18.12 -1.19 7.85
C PHE A 491 18.03 -0.04 6.88
N ARG A 492 18.30 1.17 7.37
CA ARG A 492 18.38 2.37 6.54
C ARG A 492 19.75 3.02 6.74
N ASP A 493 20.35 3.43 5.63
CA ASP A 493 21.50 4.33 5.57
C ASP A 493 21.07 5.53 4.73
N TYR A 494 21.13 6.71 5.34
CA TYR A 494 20.79 7.98 4.72
C TYR A 494 21.94 8.95 4.87
N SER A 495 22.35 9.57 3.76
CA SER A 495 23.31 10.67 3.74
C SER A 495 22.74 11.86 3.01
N SER A 496 23.02 13.04 3.47
CA SER A 496 22.62 14.28 2.81
C SER A 496 23.74 15.30 2.89
N PHE A 497 23.85 16.03 1.81
CA PHE A 497 24.78 17.12 1.61
C PHE A 497 23.97 18.34 1.16
N ASN A 498 24.25 19.49 1.75
CA ASN A 498 23.65 20.76 1.36
C ASN A 498 24.68 21.88 1.48
N ASN A 499 24.86 22.65 0.40
CA ASN A 499 25.62 23.88 0.36
C ASN A 499 24.69 25.03 0.09
N ASN A 500 24.68 26.00 0.97
CA ASN A 500 24.12 27.32 0.74
C ASN A 500 25.27 28.29 0.44
N ILE A 501 25.31 28.81 -0.78
CA ILE A 501 26.36 29.67 -1.30
C ILE A 501 25.74 31.04 -1.52
N VAL A 502 26.14 32.02 -0.72
CA VAL A 502 25.87 33.43 -1.00
C VAL A 502 26.97 33.90 -1.96
N VAL A 503 26.58 34.30 -3.17
CA VAL A 503 27.51 34.78 -4.21
C VAL A 503 27.73 36.28 -4.09
N SER A 504 26.69 37.02 -3.76
CA SER A 504 26.68 38.49 -3.65
C SER A 504 25.64 38.89 -2.60
N PRO A 505 25.81 40.00 -1.84
CA PRO A 505 26.97 40.94 -1.89
C PRO A 505 28.19 40.47 -1.11
N TYR A 506 27.99 39.57 -0.13
CA TYR A 506 29.08 39.09 0.72
C TYR A 506 29.22 37.58 0.52
N PRO A 507 30.19 37.13 -0.25
CA PRO A 507 30.35 35.70 -0.56
C PRO A 507 30.56 34.88 0.70
N SER A 508 29.76 33.85 0.86
CA SER A 508 29.87 32.88 1.95
C SER A 508 29.36 31.52 1.53
N VAL A 509 29.85 30.46 2.17
CA VAL A 509 29.41 29.09 1.95
C VAL A 509 29.11 28.43 3.26
N ILE A 510 27.89 27.97 3.41
CA ILE A 510 27.46 27.16 4.55
C ILE A 510 27.24 25.73 4.05
N THR A 511 28.09 24.82 4.50
CA THR A 511 28.02 23.39 4.17
C THR A 511 27.39 22.62 5.32
N THR A 512 26.37 21.81 5.01
CA THR A 512 25.79 20.86 5.95
C THR A 512 25.88 19.47 5.34
N ASN A 513 26.61 18.58 5.99
CA ASN A 513 26.78 17.20 5.54
C ASN A 513 26.53 16.25 6.71
N TYR A 514 25.59 15.34 6.55
CA TYR A 514 25.22 14.42 7.62
C TYR A 514 24.94 13.02 7.13
N GLN A 515 25.15 12.07 8.02
CA GLN A 515 24.84 10.66 7.83
C GLN A 515 23.93 10.18 8.96
N PHE A 516 22.99 9.31 8.62
CA PHE A 516 22.06 8.72 9.55
C PHE A 516 21.84 7.24 9.22
N ASN A 517 21.92 6.41 10.26
CA ASN A 517 21.72 4.98 10.16
C ASN A 517 20.65 4.57 11.18
N ASP A 518 19.66 3.82 10.73
CA ASP A 518 18.68 3.20 11.60
C ASP A 518 18.51 1.70 11.33
N ALA A 519 18.28 0.96 12.40
CA ALA A 519 18.01 -0.46 12.36
C ALA A 519 16.78 -0.77 13.22
N VAL A 520 15.85 -1.55 12.67
CA VAL A 520 14.64 -2.01 13.38
C VAL A 520 14.58 -3.53 13.28
N TYR A 521 14.47 -4.20 14.42
CA TYR A 521 14.30 -5.64 14.54
C TYR A 521 12.94 -5.93 15.14
N ALA A 522 12.22 -6.88 14.57
CA ALA A 522 10.86 -7.19 14.97
C ALA A 522 10.57 -8.68 14.86
N GLY A 523 9.78 -9.19 15.81
CA GLY A 523 9.17 -10.51 15.75
C GLY A 523 7.69 -10.41 16.12
N TYR A 524 6.85 -11.21 15.49
CA TYR A 524 5.43 -11.24 15.78
C TYR A 524 4.85 -12.65 15.77
N ALA A 525 3.79 -12.82 16.52
CA ALA A 525 2.92 -13.99 16.45
C ALA A 525 1.45 -13.53 16.53
N THR A 526 0.58 -14.15 15.74
CA THR A 526 -0.87 -13.97 15.80
C THR A 526 -1.56 -15.31 15.80
N PHE A 527 -2.50 -15.48 16.69
CA PHE A 527 -3.37 -16.65 16.76
C PHE A 527 -4.80 -16.22 16.49
N SER A 528 -5.48 -16.91 15.58
CA SER A 528 -6.89 -16.68 15.28
C SER A 528 -7.69 -17.95 15.41
N GLN A 529 -8.88 -17.84 15.99
CA GLN A 529 -9.82 -18.95 16.11
C GLN A 529 -11.23 -18.49 15.80
N GLN A 530 -11.93 -19.28 15.02
CA GLN A 530 -13.34 -19.15 14.77
C GLN A 530 -14.13 -20.14 15.61
N LEU A 531 -15.04 -19.61 16.40
CA LEU A 531 -16.09 -20.34 17.09
C LEU A 531 -17.38 -20.22 16.26
N LYS A 532 -18.53 -20.66 16.76
CA LYS A 532 -19.80 -20.63 15.97
C LYS A 532 -20.08 -19.23 15.36
N LYS A 533 -20.42 -18.25 16.20
CA LYS A 533 -20.71 -16.86 15.77
C LYS A 533 -19.63 -15.87 16.14
N PHE A 534 -18.60 -16.32 16.84
CA PHE A 534 -17.55 -15.48 17.38
C PHE A 534 -16.20 -15.86 16.78
N THR A 535 -15.49 -14.89 16.25
CA THR A 535 -14.12 -15.05 15.76
C THR A 535 -13.23 -14.10 16.52
N TYR A 536 -12.07 -14.57 16.95
CA TYR A 536 -11.08 -13.71 17.57
C TYR A 536 -9.69 -13.92 16.95
N GLN A 537 -8.92 -12.86 16.97
CA GLN A 537 -7.50 -12.87 16.63
C GLN A 537 -6.74 -12.10 17.69
N LEU A 538 -5.75 -12.75 18.28
CA LEU A 538 -4.83 -12.17 19.25
C LEU A 538 -3.45 -12.12 18.64
N GLY A 539 -2.79 -11.00 18.73
CA GLY A 539 -1.46 -10.81 18.16
C GLY A 539 -0.56 -10.04 19.12
N LEU A 540 0.70 -10.40 19.12
CA LEU A 540 1.74 -9.68 19.82
C LEU A 540 2.92 -9.49 18.88
N ARG A 541 3.43 -8.27 18.84
CA ARG A 541 4.66 -7.91 18.14
C ARG A 541 5.62 -7.27 19.11
N ALA A 542 6.88 -7.63 19.01
CA ALA A 542 7.98 -7.04 19.76
C ALA A 542 8.92 -6.37 18.78
N GLU A 543 9.32 -5.12 19.06
CA GLU A 543 10.28 -4.37 18.24
C GLU A 543 11.36 -3.72 19.11
N SER A 544 12.58 -3.71 18.59
CA SER A 544 13.69 -2.92 19.09
C SER A 544 14.30 -2.11 17.96
N SER A 545 14.76 -0.89 18.24
CA SER A 545 15.35 -0.04 17.21
C SER A 545 16.49 0.79 17.74
N ASN A 546 17.45 1.06 16.87
CA ASN A 546 18.63 1.85 17.15
C ASN A 546 18.82 2.89 16.04
N TYR A 547 19.08 4.15 16.44
CA TYR A 547 19.29 5.29 15.56
C TYR A 547 20.64 5.90 15.85
N LYS A 548 21.42 6.18 14.81
CA LYS A 548 22.73 6.85 14.90
C LYS A 548 22.81 7.93 13.84
N GLY A 549 23.20 9.12 14.23
CA GLY A 549 23.41 10.25 13.33
C GLY A 549 24.75 10.91 13.58
N GLU A 550 25.33 11.45 12.52
CA GLU A 550 26.57 12.21 12.56
C GLU A 550 26.45 13.42 11.63
N LEU A 551 26.75 14.60 12.16
CA LEU A 551 26.96 15.80 11.38
C LEU A 551 28.44 15.81 10.95
N LEU A 552 28.69 15.35 9.72
CA LEU A 552 30.06 15.16 9.20
C LEU A 552 30.86 16.46 9.12
N THR A 553 30.18 17.61 9.02
CA THR A 553 30.80 18.95 8.97
C THR A 553 31.48 19.32 10.29
N THR A 554 30.93 18.86 11.43
CA THR A 554 31.42 19.20 12.75
C THR A 554 31.89 18.00 13.57
N GLY A 555 31.67 16.78 13.05
CA GLY A 555 31.92 15.52 13.75
C GLY A 555 30.95 15.24 14.92
N LYS A 556 29.90 16.07 15.09
CA LYS A 556 28.92 15.89 16.17
C LYS A 556 28.07 14.68 15.93
N LYS A 557 28.06 13.75 16.91
CA LYS A 557 27.32 12.52 16.86
C LYS A 557 26.15 12.53 17.84
N PHE A 558 25.05 11.85 17.47
CA PHE A 558 23.98 11.53 18.38
C PHE A 558 23.52 10.09 18.16
N SER A 559 23.01 9.46 19.19
CA SER A 559 22.45 8.12 19.09
C SER A 559 21.29 7.98 20.06
N THR A 560 20.24 7.33 19.60
CA THR A 560 19.07 7.02 20.42
C THR A 560 18.74 5.55 20.25
N ASN A 561 18.57 4.85 21.36
CA ASN A 561 18.20 3.46 21.39
C ASN A 561 16.82 3.31 22.02
N TYR A 562 15.89 2.74 21.29
CA TYR A 562 14.58 2.41 21.81
C TYR A 562 14.56 0.92 22.18
N PRO A 563 14.40 0.60 23.49
CA PRO A 563 14.45 -0.76 23.98
C PRO A 563 13.27 -1.57 23.42
N LEU A 564 13.26 -2.84 23.74
CA LEU A 564 12.18 -3.74 23.33
C LEU A 564 10.82 -3.18 23.75
N SER A 565 9.97 -2.93 22.77
CA SER A 565 8.62 -2.42 22.93
C SER A 565 7.61 -3.46 22.43
N LEU A 566 6.50 -3.60 23.15
CA LEU A 566 5.46 -4.56 22.85
C LEU A 566 4.23 -3.88 22.23
N PHE A 567 3.71 -4.49 21.18
CA PHE A 567 2.58 -4.02 20.40
C PHE A 567 1.50 -5.09 20.30
N PRO A 568 0.62 -5.18 21.32
CA PRO A 568 -0.53 -6.06 21.29
C PRO A 568 -1.55 -5.61 20.24
N SER A 569 -2.25 -6.57 19.67
CA SER A 569 -3.40 -6.35 18.80
C SER A 569 -4.47 -7.42 19.05
N THR A 570 -5.72 -6.99 19.11
CA THR A 570 -6.86 -7.90 19.31
C THR A 570 -7.99 -7.51 18.36
N PHE A 571 -8.60 -8.53 17.76
CA PHE A 571 -9.74 -8.37 16.87
C PHE A 571 -10.81 -9.38 17.28
N PHE A 572 -11.99 -8.88 17.53
CA PHE A 572 -13.15 -9.68 17.90
C PHE A 572 -14.25 -9.41 16.89
N THR A 573 -14.78 -10.45 16.28
CA THR A 573 -15.91 -10.35 15.35
C THR A 573 -17.04 -11.23 15.86
N TYR A 574 -18.23 -10.66 16.01
CA TYR A 574 -19.44 -11.36 16.34
C TYR A 574 -20.43 -11.27 15.18
N LYS A 575 -20.84 -12.40 14.66
CA LYS A 575 -21.86 -12.50 13.61
C LYS A 575 -23.24 -12.39 14.22
N LEU A 576 -23.90 -11.29 13.96
CA LEU A 576 -25.31 -11.09 14.31
C LEU A 576 -26.18 -11.96 13.42
N THR A 577 -25.93 -11.92 12.11
CA THR A 577 -26.55 -12.74 11.05
C THR A 577 -25.50 -13.08 9.98
N ASP A 578 -25.84 -13.87 8.98
CA ASP A 578 -24.93 -14.16 7.84
C ASP A 578 -24.55 -12.92 7.00
N LYS A 579 -25.25 -11.80 7.21
CA LYS A 579 -25.04 -10.55 6.49
C LYS A 579 -24.72 -9.35 7.39
N GLN A 580 -24.53 -9.59 8.68
CA GLN A 580 -24.30 -8.53 9.66
C GLN A 580 -23.26 -8.97 10.67
N ASP A 581 -22.21 -8.18 10.78
CA ASP A 581 -21.08 -8.41 11.69
C ASP A 581 -20.89 -7.19 12.59
N LEU A 582 -20.54 -7.46 13.84
CA LEU A 582 -20.04 -6.47 14.78
C LEU A 582 -18.59 -6.80 15.09
N GLN A 583 -17.69 -5.82 15.01
CA GLN A 583 -16.26 -6.00 15.23
C GLN A 583 -15.76 -5.02 16.28
N LEU A 584 -14.95 -5.52 17.22
CA LEU A 584 -14.21 -4.70 18.17
C LEU A 584 -12.72 -4.97 17.98
N ASN A 585 -11.96 -3.92 17.66
CA ASN A 585 -10.56 -4.01 17.33
C ASN A 585 -9.74 -3.10 18.26
N TYR A 586 -8.60 -3.59 18.69
CA TYR A 586 -7.60 -2.81 19.42
C TYR A 586 -6.22 -3.07 18.86
N SER A 587 -5.40 -2.03 18.72
CA SER A 587 -3.95 -2.18 18.53
C SER A 587 -3.18 -1.02 19.14
N ARG A 588 -1.94 -1.29 19.52
CA ARG A 588 -0.95 -0.28 19.92
C ARG A 588 0.08 -0.12 18.83
N LYS A 589 0.48 1.14 18.57
CA LYS A 589 1.42 1.52 17.51
C LYS A 589 2.47 2.47 18.07
N ILE A 590 3.58 2.62 17.34
CA ILE A 590 4.66 3.54 17.63
C ILE A 590 4.90 4.45 16.44
N ASN A 591 5.21 5.73 16.72
CA ASN A 591 5.79 6.64 15.73
C ASN A 591 7.11 7.15 16.30
N ARG A 592 8.20 6.85 15.61
CA ARG A 592 9.53 7.24 16.03
C ARG A 592 9.88 8.59 15.43
N PRO A 593 10.60 9.48 16.15
CA PRO A 593 11.07 10.70 15.56
C PRO A 593 11.88 10.42 14.30
N ASN A 594 11.70 11.25 13.29
CA ASN A 594 12.51 11.13 12.09
C ASN A 594 13.86 11.82 12.27
N PHE A 595 14.74 11.60 11.32
CA PHE A 595 16.08 12.17 11.35
C PHE A 595 16.08 13.69 11.51
N PHE A 596 15.29 14.44 10.72
CA PHE A 596 15.26 15.91 10.76
C PHE A 596 14.74 16.44 12.09
N GLN A 597 13.84 15.70 12.75
CA GLN A 597 13.34 16.06 14.07
C GLN A 597 14.41 15.89 15.17
N LEU A 598 15.34 14.95 14.96
CA LEU A 598 16.43 14.67 15.92
C LEU A 598 17.69 15.49 15.65
N LEU A 599 17.83 16.11 14.48
CA LEU A 599 19.05 16.76 14.05
C LEU A 599 19.33 18.03 14.87
N PRO A 600 20.31 18.07 15.80
CA PRO A 600 20.55 19.19 16.70
C PRO A 600 21.34 20.32 16.03
N TYR A 601 21.01 20.64 14.80
CA TYR A 601 21.65 21.65 13.98
C TYR A 601 20.65 22.75 13.62
N LEU A 602 21.11 24.00 13.68
CA LEU A 602 20.34 25.15 13.25
C LEU A 602 20.39 25.25 11.72
N ASP A 603 19.27 25.00 11.06
CA ASP A 603 19.09 25.28 9.65
C ASP A 603 18.72 26.77 9.49
N ASN A 604 19.63 27.51 8.90
CA ASN A 604 19.47 28.93 8.60
C ASN A 604 19.45 29.20 7.09
N SER A 605 19.13 28.19 6.29
CA SER A 605 18.96 28.30 4.84
C SER A 605 17.84 29.28 4.44
N ASP A 606 16.87 29.46 5.32
CA ASP A 606 15.87 30.52 5.26
C ASP A 606 15.98 31.37 6.53
N PRO A 607 16.55 32.57 6.46
CA PRO A 607 16.70 33.44 7.62
C PRO A 607 15.41 33.85 8.31
N LEU A 608 14.28 33.74 7.58
CA LEU A 608 12.93 34.05 8.12
C LEU A 608 12.28 32.84 8.81
N ASN A 609 12.83 31.62 8.60
CA ASN A 609 12.26 30.36 9.10
C ASN A 609 13.36 29.44 9.64
N LEU A 610 14.09 29.92 10.64
CA LEU A 610 15.11 29.11 11.30
C LEU A 610 14.52 27.83 11.89
N SER A 611 15.22 26.71 11.76
CA SER A 611 14.76 25.44 12.32
C SER A 611 15.89 24.63 12.95
N LYS A 612 15.56 23.88 14.01
CA LYS A 612 16.50 23.05 14.76
C LYS A 612 15.78 21.83 15.31
N GLY A 613 16.31 20.64 15.05
CA GLY A 613 15.78 19.40 15.62
C GLY A 613 16.11 19.27 17.11
N ASN A 614 15.44 18.32 17.76
CA ASN A 614 15.59 18.01 19.17
C ASN A 614 15.99 16.52 19.35
N PRO A 615 17.24 16.19 19.73
CA PRO A 615 17.69 14.81 19.89
C PRO A 615 17.05 14.08 21.09
N ASP A 616 16.42 14.81 22.03
CA ASP A 616 15.81 14.25 23.24
C ASP A 616 14.37 13.78 23.03
N LEU A 617 13.89 13.81 21.78
CA LEU A 617 12.54 13.37 21.44
C LEU A 617 12.35 11.88 21.74
N LYS A 618 11.24 11.60 22.43
CA LYS A 618 10.74 10.24 22.65
C LYS A 618 9.81 9.80 21.53
N PRO A 619 9.66 8.49 21.28
CA PRO A 619 8.67 8.01 20.33
C PRO A 619 7.25 8.21 20.87
N GLU A 620 6.33 8.50 19.96
CA GLU A 620 4.91 8.55 20.25
C GLU A 620 4.33 7.13 20.33
N PHE A 621 3.43 6.89 21.27
CA PHE A 621 2.67 5.65 21.34
C PHE A 621 1.18 5.92 21.14
N THR A 622 0.59 5.22 20.19
CA THR A 622 -0.82 5.39 19.84
C THR A 622 -1.61 4.11 20.15
N ASN A 623 -2.69 4.27 20.92
CA ASN A 623 -3.69 3.24 21.13
C ASN A 623 -4.89 3.51 20.22
N LEU A 624 -5.32 2.48 19.50
CA LEU A 624 -6.44 2.51 18.56
C LEU A 624 -7.52 1.54 19.03
N ILE A 625 -8.74 2.03 19.21
CA ILE A 625 -9.92 1.22 19.49
C ILE A 625 -10.95 1.51 18.39
N GLU A 626 -11.54 0.48 17.83
CA GLU A 626 -12.58 0.60 16.82
C GLU A 626 -13.72 -0.37 17.10
N LEU A 627 -14.95 0.15 17.07
CA LEU A 627 -16.18 -0.64 17.08
C LEU A 627 -16.85 -0.46 15.72
N ALA A 628 -16.89 -1.50 14.91
CA ALA A 628 -17.43 -1.47 13.56
C ALA A 628 -18.65 -2.37 13.43
N TYR A 629 -19.71 -1.84 12.82
CA TYR A 629 -20.88 -2.59 12.39
C TYR A 629 -20.92 -2.63 10.87
N GLN A 630 -20.99 -3.83 10.32
CA GLN A 630 -21.12 -4.06 8.87
C GLN A 630 -22.43 -4.75 8.56
N LYS A 631 -23.14 -4.28 7.53
CA LYS A 631 -24.34 -4.91 6.99
C LYS A 631 -24.25 -5.04 5.48
N GLN A 632 -24.42 -6.25 5.00
CA GLN A 632 -24.63 -6.52 3.57
C GLN A 632 -26.13 -6.66 3.31
N TYR A 633 -26.62 -6.04 2.24
CA TYR A 633 -28.04 -6.11 1.87
C TYR A 633 -28.21 -6.09 0.35
N GLY A 634 -29.35 -6.63 -0.13
CA GLY A 634 -29.52 -6.85 -1.56
C GLY A 634 -28.44 -7.80 -2.12
N LYS A 635 -28.08 -7.63 -3.39
CA LYS A 635 -27.08 -8.48 -4.08
C LYS A 635 -25.63 -7.98 -3.93
N SER A 636 -25.41 -6.69 -3.66
CA SER A 636 -24.05 -6.08 -3.67
C SER A 636 -23.93 -4.79 -2.88
N ASN A 637 -24.90 -4.50 -2.02
CA ASN A 637 -24.92 -3.29 -1.19
C ASN A 637 -24.26 -3.57 0.14
N THR A 638 -23.52 -2.58 0.66
CA THR A 638 -22.81 -2.68 1.94
C THR A 638 -22.95 -1.36 2.67
N PHE A 639 -23.22 -1.45 3.95
CA PHE A 639 -23.16 -0.34 4.89
C PHE A 639 -22.15 -0.68 5.99
N LEU A 640 -21.26 0.24 6.30
CA LEU A 640 -20.29 0.14 7.39
C LEU A 640 -20.40 1.39 8.25
N ALA A 641 -20.56 1.21 9.55
CA ALA A 641 -20.45 2.25 10.56
C ALA A 641 -19.31 1.89 11.52
N THR A 642 -18.35 2.77 11.72
CA THR A 642 -17.21 2.56 12.60
C THR A 642 -17.08 3.70 13.58
N ALA A 643 -17.32 3.43 14.87
CA ALA A 643 -16.92 4.32 15.94
C ALA A 643 -15.46 4.04 16.30
N TYR A 644 -14.67 5.09 16.50
CA TYR A 644 -13.25 4.92 16.78
C TYR A 644 -12.73 5.91 17.82
N LEU A 645 -11.72 5.48 18.54
CA LEU A 645 -10.94 6.29 19.47
C LEU A 645 -9.46 6.06 19.18
N ARG A 646 -8.74 7.15 19.00
CA ARG A 646 -7.28 7.19 18.88
C ARG A 646 -6.73 8.06 20.00
N ASN A 647 -5.88 7.49 20.84
CA ASN A 647 -5.14 8.20 21.87
C ASN A 647 -3.65 8.10 21.55
N THR A 648 -2.97 9.23 21.44
CA THR A 648 -1.53 9.30 21.21
C THR A 648 -0.87 10.01 22.40
N ASN A 649 0.09 9.33 23.02
CA ASN A 649 0.92 9.87 24.10
C ASN A 649 2.28 10.29 23.55
N ASP A 650 2.91 11.25 24.21
CA ASP A 650 4.22 11.81 23.82
C ASP A 650 4.23 12.34 22.39
N LEU A 651 3.11 12.96 21.95
CA LEU A 651 2.95 13.45 20.58
C LEU A 651 4.07 14.43 20.21
N ILE A 652 4.75 14.18 19.09
CA ILE A 652 5.78 15.08 18.58
C ILE A 652 5.12 16.26 17.88
N SER A 653 5.23 17.43 18.49
CA SER A 653 4.64 18.68 17.98
C SER A 653 5.72 19.69 17.66
N ARG A 654 5.46 20.52 16.66
CA ARG A 654 6.28 21.70 16.39
C ARG A 654 5.96 22.79 17.40
N TYR A 655 6.98 23.53 17.83
CA TYR A 655 6.86 24.73 18.61
C TYR A 655 7.91 25.74 18.20
N GLN A 656 7.71 26.99 18.58
CA GLN A 656 8.69 28.05 18.38
C GLN A 656 9.16 28.58 19.72
N TYR A 657 10.45 28.94 19.77
CA TYR A 657 11.03 29.65 20.89
C TYR A 657 11.93 30.76 20.41
N LYS A 658 12.10 31.79 21.26
CA LYS A 658 13.06 32.86 21.05
C LYS A 658 14.43 32.40 21.51
N ASP A 659 15.45 32.60 20.68
CA ASP A 659 16.86 32.40 21.03
C ASP A 659 17.59 33.72 20.90
N THR A 660 18.14 34.18 22.02
CA THR A 660 18.94 35.42 22.10
C THR A 660 20.44 35.18 21.93
N ASN A 661 20.86 33.92 21.97
CA ASN A 661 22.27 33.50 21.86
C ASN A 661 22.60 32.88 20.50
N SER A 662 21.69 32.98 19.53
CA SER A 662 21.88 32.37 18.22
C SER A 662 22.94 33.12 17.41
N VAL A 663 23.80 32.37 16.70
CA VAL A 663 24.72 32.94 15.68
C VAL A 663 23.93 33.72 14.59
N ALA A 664 22.64 33.47 14.45
CA ALA A 664 21.76 34.20 13.54
C ALA A 664 21.24 35.55 14.11
N ALA A 665 21.61 35.90 15.36
CA ALA A 665 21.26 37.15 16.02
C ALA A 665 22.53 37.93 16.42
N PRO A 666 23.33 38.42 15.46
CA PRO A 666 24.66 39.00 15.75
C PRO A 666 24.64 40.29 16.58
N ASN A 667 23.46 40.94 16.69
CA ASN A 667 23.33 42.23 17.42
C ASN A 667 22.57 42.09 18.76
N GLY A 668 22.42 40.87 19.29
CA GLY A 668 21.63 40.62 20.51
C GLY A 668 20.13 40.63 20.31
N ASP A 669 19.65 40.72 19.06
CA ASP A 669 18.25 40.56 18.74
C ASP A 669 17.81 39.11 18.94
N SER A 670 16.59 38.92 19.40
CA SER A 670 16.04 37.56 19.49
C SER A 670 15.57 37.05 18.15
N VAL A 671 15.94 35.80 17.78
CA VAL A 671 15.45 35.10 16.61
C VAL A 671 14.44 34.03 17.01
N LEU A 672 13.45 33.77 16.13
CA LEU A 672 12.49 32.69 16.31
C LEU A 672 13.03 31.41 15.68
N ILE A 673 13.14 30.35 16.48
CA ILE A 673 13.58 29.03 16.03
C ILE A 673 12.42 28.07 16.11
N ASN A 674 12.11 27.41 14.99
CA ASN A 674 11.19 26.30 14.92
C ASN A 674 11.88 25.04 15.44
N SER A 675 11.25 24.30 16.34
CA SER A 675 11.77 23.07 16.89
C SER A 675 10.66 22.03 17.15
N TYR A 676 11.01 20.93 17.78
CA TYR A 676 10.11 19.84 18.09
C TYR A 676 10.16 19.51 19.58
N ILE A 677 8.99 19.13 20.10
CA ILE A 677 8.83 18.72 21.50
C ILE A 677 7.81 17.59 21.57
N ASN A 678 7.95 16.72 22.57
CA ASN A 678 6.87 15.80 22.90
C ASN A 678 5.76 16.54 23.67
N ALA A 679 4.61 16.76 23.02
CA ALA A 679 3.39 17.22 23.66
C ALA A 679 2.80 16.10 24.52
N ASN A 680 1.94 16.44 25.50
CA ASN A 680 1.43 15.44 26.42
C ASN A 680 0.59 14.36 25.73
N THR A 681 -0.57 14.74 25.20
CA THR A 681 -1.52 13.77 24.63
C THR A 681 -2.34 14.36 23.51
N SER A 682 -2.75 13.51 22.59
CA SER A 682 -3.77 13.83 21.60
C SER A 682 -4.86 12.75 21.60
N TYR A 683 -6.11 13.20 21.52
CA TYR A 683 -7.29 12.34 21.37
C TYR A 683 -7.99 12.66 20.07
N THR A 684 -8.38 11.64 19.33
CA THR A 684 -9.29 11.77 18.19
C THR A 684 -10.33 10.68 18.28
N TYR A 685 -11.60 11.04 18.41
CA TYR A 685 -12.69 10.09 18.40
C TYR A 685 -13.75 10.52 17.39
N GLY A 686 -14.43 9.54 16.81
CA GLY A 686 -15.36 9.85 15.74
C GLY A 686 -16.18 8.67 15.27
N LEU A 687 -17.04 8.96 14.29
CA LEU A 687 -17.91 8.02 13.61
C LEU A 687 -17.69 8.11 12.10
N GLU A 688 -17.27 7.01 11.51
CA GLU A 688 -17.12 6.88 10.07
C GLU A 688 -18.24 6.03 9.50
N LEU A 689 -18.96 6.55 8.50
CA LEU A 689 -20.05 5.89 7.79
C LEU A 689 -19.66 5.70 6.33
N ILE A 690 -19.75 4.47 5.84
CA ILE A 690 -19.50 4.15 4.43
C ILE A 690 -20.69 3.38 3.89
N GLY A 691 -21.32 3.91 2.86
CA GLY A 691 -22.40 3.28 2.14
C GLY A 691 -22.00 2.97 0.71
N LYS A 692 -22.13 1.71 0.30
CA LYS A 692 -21.99 1.32 -1.09
C LYS A 692 -23.31 0.73 -1.55
N ASN A 693 -23.92 1.38 -2.55
CA ASN A 693 -25.23 1.00 -3.05
C ASN A 693 -25.21 0.89 -4.56
N LYS A 694 -25.68 -0.25 -5.04
CA LYS A 694 -26.11 -0.39 -6.42
C LYS A 694 -27.58 -0.04 -6.47
N VAL A 695 -27.87 1.23 -6.82
CA VAL A 695 -29.23 1.77 -6.84
C VAL A 695 -30.08 1.01 -7.87
N ASN A 696 -29.49 0.80 -9.06
CA ASN A 696 -30.11 0.01 -10.12
C ASN A 696 -29.02 -0.58 -11.05
N ALA A 697 -29.42 -1.12 -12.22
CA ALA A 697 -28.48 -1.75 -13.16
C ALA A 697 -27.43 -0.79 -13.74
N TRP A 698 -27.74 0.49 -13.82
CA TRP A 698 -26.93 1.52 -14.48
C TRP A 698 -26.29 2.54 -13.50
N TRP A 699 -26.67 2.56 -12.20
CA TRP A 699 -26.17 3.52 -11.23
C TRP A 699 -25.65 2.83 -9.96
N ASP A 700 -24.35 3.01 -9.69
CA ASP A 700 -23.64 2.59 -8.48
C ASP A 700 -23.20 3.85 -7.71
N VAL A 701 -23.49 3.94 -6.40
CA VAL A 701 -23.07 5.05 -5.54
C VAL A 701 -22.23 4.54 -4.37
N THR A 702 -21.18 5.27 -4.05
CA THR A 702 -20.39 5.07 -2.82
C THR A 702 -20.28 6.40 -2.09
N ALA A 703 -20.76 6.43 -0.86
CA ALA A 703 -20.69 7.59 0.03
C ALA A 703 -19.81 7.26 1.24
N ASN A 704 -19.00 8.21 1.67
CA ASN A 704 -18.24 8.17 2.91
C ASN A 704 -18.49 9.48 3.68
N LEU A 705 -18.76 9.36 4.97
CA LEU A 705 -18.88 10.48 5.91
C LEU A 705 -18.08 10.13 7.16
N ASN A 706 -17.17 11.00 7.57
CA ASN A 706 -16.39 10.86 8.80
C ASN A 706 -16.63 12.10 9.66
N LEU A 707 -17.26 11.92 10.81
CA LEU A 707 -17.51 12.92 11.84
C LEU A 707 -16.51 12.68 12.96
N PHE A 708 -15.77 13.70 13.37
CA PHE A 708 -14.76 13.48 14.41
C PHE A 708 -14.50 14.72 15.24
N HIS A 709 -14.03 14.46 16.43
CA HIS A 709 -13.54 15.48 17.35
C HIS A 709 -12.07 15.20 17.63
N ALA A 710 -11.22 16.21 17.47
CA ALA A 710 -9.78 16.12 17.71
C ALA A 710 -9.38 17.10 18.81
N THR A 711 -8.65 16.61 19.80
CA THR A 711 -8.09 17.40 20.89
C THR A 711 -6.59 17.19 20.94
N LEU A 712 -5.86 18.27 20.99
CA LEU A 712 -4.44 18.33 21.23
C LEU A 712 -4.19 19.02 22.55
N ASN A 713 -3.52 18.35 23.50
CA ASN A 713 -3.14 18.91 24.78
C ASN A 713 -1.60 19.01 24.85
N ALA A 714 -1.07 20.20 24.84
CA ALA A 714 0.37 20.46 24.91
C ALA A 714 0.90 20.63 26.34
N GLY A 715 0.03 20.58 27.36
CA GLY A 715 0.42 20.83 28.76
C GLY A 715 0.82 22.29 29.01
N THR A 716 1.62 22.49 30.05
CA THR A 716 2.08 23.85 30.47
C THR A 716 3.30 24.35 29.68
N ILE A 717 3.83 23.55 28.75
CA ILE A 717 5.14 23.79 28.16
C ILE A 717 5.11 24.89 27.10
N THR A 718 3.98 25.09 26.42
CA THR A 718 3.82 26.14 25.41
C THR A 718 2.40 26.68 25.39
N GLN A 719 2.23 27.96 25.70
CA GLN A 719 0.96 28.64 25.47
C GLN A 719 0.67 28.66 23.97
N GLY A 720 -0.56 28.29 23.58
CA GLY A 720 -1.01 28.34 22.19
C GLY A 720 -0.96 27.03 21.38
N VAL A 721 -0.47 25.92 21.94
CA VAL A 721 -0.42 24.62 21.22
C VAL A 721 -1.66 23.74 21.49
N SER A 722 -2.43 24.02 22.54
CA SER A 722 -3.68 23.28 22.83
C SER A 722 -4.77 23.65 21.84
N SER A 723 -5.41 22.66 21.24
CA SER A 723 -6.48 22.86 20.26
C SER A 723 -7.57 21.81 20.43
N ASN A 724 -8.82 22.23 20.22
CA ASN A 724 -10.02 21.42 20.37
C ASN A 724 -11.00 21.76 19.23
N GLN A 725 -11.29 20.81 18.35
CA GLN A 725 -12.08 21.06 17.16
C GLN A 725 -12.95 19.87 16.78
N PHE A 726 -14.25 20.11 16.60
CA PHE A 726 -15.12 19.22 15.84
C PHE A 726 -14.95 19.46 14.35
N SER A 727 -14.87 18.39 13.57
CA SER A 727 -14.75 18.46 12.12
C SER A 727 -15.47 17.29 11.44
N TRP A 728 -15.68 17.43 10.15
CA TRP A 728 -16.18 16.34 9.34
C TRP A 728 -15.63 16.38 7.90
N PHE A 729 -15.63 15.22 7.28
CA PHE A 729 -15.18 15.00 5.93
C PHE A 729 -16.18 14.10 5.21
N GLY A 730 -16.58 14.50 4.00
CA GLY A 730 -17.50 13.76 3.16
C GLY A 730 -16.95 13.51 1.76
N LYS A 731 -17.25 12.34 1.20
CA LYS A 731 -16.91 11.99 -0.18
C LYS A 731 -18.05 11.20 -0.81
N LEU A 732 -18.42 11.56 -2.04
CA LEU A 732 -19.48 10.92 -2.80
C LEU A 732 -18.96 10.54 -4.20
N ASN A 733 -19.02 9.25 -4.55
CA ASN A 733 -18.67 8.75 -5.87
C ASN A 733 -19.92 8.16 -6.53
N ASN A 734 -20.33 8.69 -7.67
CA ASN A 734 -21.41 8.16 -8.51
C ASN A 734 -20.84 7.59 -9.80
N ASN A 735 -21.23 6.37 -10.15
CA ASN A 735 -20.83 5.71 -11.39
C ASN A 735 -22.09 5.34 -12.18
N PHE A 736 -22.22 5.86 -13.38
CA PHE A 736 -23.33 5.62 -14.27
C PHE A 736 -22.86 4.80 -15.49
N LYS A 737 -23.54 3.69 -15.75
CA LYS A 737 -23.36 2.89 -16.96
C LYS A 737 -24.40 3.34 -17.97
N LEU A 738 -23.97 3.96 -19.02
CA LEU A 738 -24.81 4.52 -20.07
C LEU A 738 -24.90 3.57 -21.28
N PRO A 739 -25.92 3.70 -22.15
CA PRO A 739 -26.01 2.94 -23.38
C PRO A 739 -24.76 3.05 -24.26
N LYS A 740 -24.62 2.17 -25.24
CA LYS A 740 -23.52 2.13 -26.22
C LYS A 740 -22.12 2.08 -25.59
N ASN A 741 -21.97 1.44 -24.42
CA ASN A 741 -20.70 1.28 -23.66
C ASN A 741 -20.06 2.60 -23.19
N TYR A 742 -20.87 3.62 -22.91
CA TYR A 742 -20.42 4.79 -22.17
C TYR A 742 -20.50 4.56 -20.66
N SER A 743 -19.63 5.19 -19.94
CA SER A 743 -19.66 5.28 -18.47
C SER A 743 -19.37 6.71 -18.06
N LEU A 744 -20.10 7.23 -17.07
CA LEU A 744 -19.91 8.52 -16.46
C LEU A 744 -19.58 8.32 -14.98
N GLN A 745 -18.56 8.98 -14.47
CA GLN A 745 -18.26 9.07 -13.05
C GLN A 745 -18.34 10.52 -12.61
N LEU A 746 -19.04 10.77 -11.51
CA LEU A 746 -19.12 12.06 -10.82
C LEU A 746 -18.65 11.85 -9.39
N THR A 747 -17.61 12.57 -8.98
CA THR A 747 -17.03 12.50 -7.64
C THR A 747 -17.05 13.86 -7.00
N GLY A 748 -17.56 13.96 -5.76
CA GLY A 748 -17.50 15.14 -4.93
C GLY A 748 -16.84 14.84 -3.60
N ASP A 749 -16.05 15.78 -3.09
CA ASP A 749 -15.46 15.74 -1.76
C ASP A 749 -15.64 17.07 -1.05
N TYR A 750 -15.81 17.03 0.26
CA TYR A 750 -15.91 18.19 1.14
C TYR A 750 -15.16 17.91 2.43
N GLN A 751 -14.34 18.85 2.86
CA GLN A 751 -13.65 18.89 4.15
C GLN A 751 -14.12 20.13 4.91
N ALA A 752 -14.66 19.94 6.10
CA ALA A 752 -14.96 21.03 7.01
C ALA A 752 -13.69 21.62 7.64
N LYS A 753 -13.83 22.76 8.32
CA LYS A 753 -12.72 23.32 9.13
C LYS A 753 -12.14 22.24 10.04
N THR A 754 -10.83 22.05 10.00
CA THR A 754 -10.16 21.01 10.80
C THR A 754 -8.84 21.48 11.34
N ILE A 755 -8.43 20.93 12.48
CA ILE A 755 -7.09 21.15 13.04
C ILE A 755 -6.07 20.66 12.03
N LEU A 756 -5.00 21.45 11.80
CA LEU A 756 -3.84 20.98 11.07
C LEU A 756 -3.33 19.69 11.74
N PRO A 757 -3.16 18.61 10.98
CA PRO A 757 -2.66 17.38 11.55
C PRO A 757 -1.32 17.69 12.26
N PRO A 758 -1.11 17.18 13.46
CA PRO A 758 0.21 17.24 14.06
C PRO A 758 1.18 16.74 13.01
N SER A 759 2.29 17.40 12.83
CA SER A 759 3.29 17.03 11.82
C SER A 759 3.89 15.67 12.16
N SER A 760 3.07 14.64 11.98
CA SER A 760 3.50 13.26 12.08
C SER A 760 4.41 12.99 10.88
N SER A 761 5.66 13.05 11.14
CA SER A 761 6.77 12.80 10.24
C SER A 761 6.86 11.36 9.74
N GLY A 762 5.90 10.52 10.06
CA GLY A 762 5.86 9.12 9.68
C GLY A 762 5.44 8.85 8.24
N GLY A 763 4.84 9.80 7.55
CA GLY A 763 4.64 9.70 6.12
C GLY A 763 5.97 9.87 5.41
N SER A 764 6.30 8.99 4.50
CA SER A 764 7.37 9.04 3.50
C SER A 764 7.45 10.37 2.70
N GLY A 765 6.77 11.40 3.16
CA GLY A 765 6.54 12.69 2.59
C GLY A 765 7.11 13.88 3.37
N GLY A 766 8.08 13.69 4.27
CA GLY A 766 8.88 14.78 4.82
C GLY A 766 9.66 15.59 3.76
N ARG A 767 9.14 15.61 2.55
CA ARG A 767 9.68 16.25 1.34
C ARG A 767 8.86 17.43 0.84
N GLY A 768 7.87 17.90 1.57
CA GLY A 768 7.17 19.12 1.21
C GLY A 768 8.09 20.33 1.12
N GLY A 769 9.19 20.33 1.87
CA GLY A 769 10.22 21.37 1.78
C GLY A 769 11.32 21.10 0.74
N PHE A 770 11.47 19.86 0.24
CA PHE A 770 12.60 19.49 -0.62
C PHE A 770 12.23 19.22 -2.09
N MET A 771 10.95 19.00 -2.42
CA MET A 771 10.51 18.69 -3.79
C MET A 771 9.92 19.84 -4.56
N GLY A 772 9.66 20.95 -3.94
CA GLY A 772 9.25 22.15 -4.63
C GLY A 772 10.17 23.27 -4.18
N GLY A 773 10.90 23.88 -5.08
CA GLY A 773 11.50 25.20 -4.87
C GLY A 773 10.45 26.28 -4.65
N GLY A 774 9.25 25.91 -4.25
CA GLY A 774 8.26 26.78 -3.67
C GLY A 774 8.31 26.52 -2.16
N PHE A 775 8.68 27.51 -1.41
CA PHE A 775 8.62 27.56 0.02
C PHE A 775 7.22 27.15 0.49
N GLY A 776 7.01 25.84 0.70
CA GLY A 776 5.96 25.41 1.58
C GLY A 776 6.34 25.95 2.93
N GLN A 777 5.82 27.12 3.26
CA GLN A 777 6.06 27.73 4.57
C GLN A 777 5.73 26.67 5.60
N THR A 778 6.74 26.26 6.32
CA THR A 778 6.57 25.37 7.45
C THR A 778 5.74 26.14 8.46
N ILE A 779 4.49 25.75 8.63
CA ILE A 779 3.62 26.33 9.64
C ILE A 779 4.29 26.08 10.98
N GLY A 780 4.81 27.11 11.57
CA GLY A 780 5.59 27.04 12.82
C GLY A 780 4.73 26.94 14.08
N ALA A 781 3.42 27.00 13.95
CA ALA A 781 2.48 26.95 15.06
C ALA A 781 1.29 26.03 14.72
N GLN A 782 0.58 25.60 15.74
CA GLN A 782 -0.67 24.87 15.59
C GLN A 782 -1.74 25.80 14.97
N GLY A 783 -2.61 25.23 14.15
CA GLY A 783 -3.64 25.99 13.46
C GLY A 783 -4.74 25.10 12.89
N TYR A 784 -5.50 25.65 11.99
CA TYR A 784 -6.59 24.95 11.31
C TYR A 784 -6.60 25.24 9.81
N THR A 785 -7.19 24.30 9.04
CA THR A 785 -7.54 24.53 7.66
C THR A 785 -8.99 25.01 7.58
N LYS A 786 -9.28 25.95 6.68
CA LYS A 786 -10.64 26.35 6.34
C LYS A 786 -11.33 25.26 5.51
N PRO A 787 -12.66 25.29 5.39
CA PRO A 787 -13.38 24.33 4.57
C PRO A 787 -12.98 24.42 3.10
N PHE A 788 -12.88 23.28 2.43
CA PHE A 788 -12.68 23.20 0.98
C PHE A 788 -13.48 22.03 0.38
N TYR A 789 -13.78 22.12 -0.90
CA TYR A 789 -14.50 21.09 -1.63
C TYR A 789 -14.08 21.05 -3.10
N GLY A 790 -14.42 19.95 -3.76
CA GLY A 790 -14.15 19.79 -5.18
C GLY A 790 -15.09 18.80 -5.84
N VAL A 791 -15.31 18.97 -7.14
CA VAL A 791 -16.10 18.07 -7.96
C VAL A 791 -15.32 17.69 -9.22
N ASP A 792 -15.22 16.38 -9.48
CA ASP A 792 -14.56 15.83 -10.64
C ASP A 792 -15.56 15.03 -11.50
N ILE A 793 -15.41 15.10 -12.83
CA ILE A 793 -16.21 14.33 -13.81
C ILE A 793 -15.26 13.52 -14.71
N ALA A 794 -15.64 12.27 -15.01
CA ALA A 794 -14.96 11.47 -16.03
C ALA A 794 -15.96 10.74 -16.91
N ILE A 795 -15.74 10.81 -18.22
CA ILE A 795 -16.56 10.13 -19.24
C ILE A 795 -15.66 9.13 -19.97
N LYS A 796 -16.08 7.87 -20.01
CA LYS A 796 -15.36 6.79 -20.70
C LYS A 796 -16.23 6.18 -21.78
N LYS A 797 -15.66 5.98 -22.97
CA LYS A 797 -16.22 5.18 -24.06
C LYS A 797 -15.37 3.95 -24.27
N GLU A 798 -15.99 2.76 -24.23
CA GLU A 798 -15.35 1.51 -24.62
C GLU A 798 -15.76 1.11 -26.04
N PHE A 799 -14.79 0.66 -26.86
CA PHE A 799 -14.97 0.29 -28.26
C PHE A 799 -14.02 -0.85 -28.66
N LEU A 800 -14.04 -1.27 -29.93
CA LEU A 800 -13.46 -2.48 -30.48
C LEU A 800 -14.06 -3.77 -29.93
N LYS A 801 -13.75 -4.90 -30.60
CA LYS A 801 -14.22 -6.23 -30.20
C LYS A 801 -13.79 -6.54 -28.76
N ASN A 802 -14.70 -7.08 -27.98
CA ASN A 802 -14.50 -7.37 -26.56
C ASN A 802 -14.12 -6.14 -25.70
N LYS A 803 -14.52 -4.92 -26.13
CA LYS A 803 -14.18 -3.66 -25.43
C LYS A 803 -12.67 -3.52 -25.22
N ALA A 804 -11.89 -3.92 -26.22
CA ALA A 804 -10.42 -3.94 -26.12
C ALA A 804 -9.81 -2.56 -26.05
N ALA A 805 -10.47 -1.50 -26.56
CA ALA A 805 -10.01 -0.13 -26.45
C ALA A 805 -10.99 0.75 -25.68
N SER A 806 -10.47 1.78 -25.04
CA SER A 806 -11.27 2.81 -24.39
C SER A 806 -10.64 4.19 -24.53
N LEU A 807 -11.51 5.21 -24.58
CA LEU A 807 -11.15 6.62 -24.51
C LEU A 807 -11.80 7.21 -23.25
N THR A 808 -11.02 7.92 -22.43
CA THR A 808 -11.50 8.54 -21.19
C THR A 808 -11.17 10.02 -21.19
N LEU A 809 -12.19 10.86 -21.06
CA LEU A 809 -12.08 12.30 -20.87
C LEU A 809 -12.37 12.61 -19.40
N GLN A 810 -11.48 13.38 -18.77
CA GLN A 810 -11.55 13.73 -17.36
C GLN A 810 -11.52 15.23 -17.18
N PHE A 811 -12.31 15.73 -16.24
CA PHE A 811 -12.32 17.10 -15.76
C PHE A 811 -12.19 17.06 -14.24
N SER A 812 -11.09 17.59 -13.71
CA SER A 812 -10.86 17.71 -12.26
C SER A 812 -11.16 19.13 -11.82
N ASP A 813 -11.80 19.25 -10.63
CA ASP A 813 -12.17 20.54 -10.00
C ASP A 813 -12.95 21.45 -10.96
N ILE A 814 -14.08 20.95 -11.47
CA ILE A 814 -14.88 21.62 -12.52
C ILE A 814 -15.36 23.02 -12.12
N PHE A 815 -15.53 23.27 -10.82
CA PHE A 815 -15.98 24.55 -10.29
C PHE A 815 -14.85 25.46 -9.80
N ARG A 816 -13.58 25.00 -9.88
CA ARG A 816 -12.39 25.72 -9.39
C ARG A 816 -12.50 26.09 -7.90
N THR A 817 -12.98 25.14 -7.09
CA THR A 817 -13.28 25.35 -5.68
C THR A 817 -12.25 24.75 -4.72
N ARG A 818 -11.22 24.04 -5.22
CA ARG A 818 -10.15 23.49 -4.39
C ARG A 818 -9.13 24.57 -4.05
N HIS A 819 -9.52 25.48 -3.17
CA HIS A 819 -8.67 26.45 -2.49
C HIS A 819 -8.29 25.89 -1.13
N PHE A 820 -7.02 25.81 -0.86
CA PHE A 820 -6.53 25.38 0.44
C PHE A 820 -6.14 26.61 1.24
N GLU A 821 -6.90 26.89 2.29
CA GLU A 821 -6.64 27.98 3.20
C GLU A 821 -6.30 27.43 4.58
N SER A 822 -5.24 27.94 5.19
CA SER A 822 -4.84 27.59 6.54
C SER A 822 -4.58 28.83 7.36
N HIS A 823 -4.88 28.73 8.64
CA HIS A 823 -4.65 29.75 9.66
C HIS A 823 -3.81 29.13 10.76
N SER A 824 -2.77 29.81 11.21
CA SER A 824 -1.98 29.42 12.34
C SER A 824 -1.67 30.61 13.22
N GLU A 825 -1.66 30.42 14.54
CA GLU A 825 -1.49 31.45 15.53
C GLU A 825 -0.57 30.94 16.67
N SER A 826 0.32 31.82 17.10
CA SER A 826 1.15 31.62 18.27
C SER A 826 1.30 32.95 19.02
N GLN A 827 1.92 32.98 20.18
CA GLN A 827 2.25 34.20 20.88
C GLN A 827 3.21 35.14 20.08
N TYR A 828 3.81 34.67 19.01
CA TYR A 828 4.81 35.40 18.23
C TYR A 828 4.29 35.85 16.87
N PHE A 829 3.28 35.21 16.31
CA PHE A 829 2.75 35.55 14.99
C PHE A 829 1.32 35.00 14.77
N ILE A 830 0.65 35.63 13.81
CA ILE A 830 -0.55 35.12 13.15
C ILE A 830 -0.23 34.98 11.66
N GLN A 831 -0.56 33.84 11.06
CA GLN A 831 -0.31 33.57 9.64
C GLN A 831 -1.53 32.98 8.97
N ASP A 832 -1.91 33.56 7.85
CA ASP A 832 -2.91 33.03 6.92
C ASP A 832 -2.22 32.67 5.60
N ASN A 833 -2.53 31.48 5.07
CA ASN A 833 -1.98 30.99 3.82
C ASN A 833 -3.11 30.50 2.93
N GLU A 834 -3.17 30.99 1.70
CA GLU A 834 -4.08 30.56 0.65
C GLU A 834 -3.31 29.98 -0.52
N ARG A 835 -3.72 28.80 -1.00
CA ARG A 835 -3.03 28.10 -2.08
C ARG A 835 -4.01 27.44 -3.03
N THR A 836 -3.71 27.55 -4.34
CA THR A 836 -4.35 26.74 -5.39
C THR A 836 -3.33 25.95 -6.17
N ARG A 837 -3.72 24.83 -6.74
CA ARG A 837 -2.82 24.04 -7.60
C ARG A 837 -3.60 23.36 -8.71
N ASP A 838 -3.14 23.57 -9.96
CA ASP A 838 -3.71 22.94 -11.16
C ASP A 838 -5.25 23.01 -11.22
N PRO A 839 -5.88 24.18 -11.06
CA PRO A 839 -7.33 24.28 -11.11
C PRO A 839 -7.85 23.85 -12.49
N GLN A 840 -8.99 23.15 -12.50
CA GLN A 840 -9.73 22.76 -13.71
C GLN A 840 -8.88 21.95 -14.72
N MET A 841 -8.20 20.90 -14.27
CA MET A 841 -7.38 20.06 -15.14
C MET A 841 -8.25 19.18 -16.05
N VAL A 842 -8.00 19.22 -17.36
CA VAL A 842 -8.64 18.36 -18.37
C VAL A 842 -7.60 17.38 -18.92
N ARG A 843 -7.95 16.09 -19.02
CA ARG A 843 -7.10 15.03 -19.57
C ARG A 843 -7.89 14.12 -20.51
N LEU A 844 -7.27 13.75 -21.63
CA LEU A 844 -7.77 12.73 -22.55
C LEU A 844 -6.82 11.54 -22.52
N ASN A 845 -7.36 10.33 -22.28
CA ASN A 845 -6.57 9.12 -22.15
C ASN A 845 -7.14 8.02 -23.05
N PHE A 846 -6.28 7.41 -23.83
CA PHE A 846 -6.53 6.22 -24.64
C PHE A 846 -5.91 4.98 -23.98
N ASN A 847 -6.61 3.86 -24.00
CA ASN A 847 -6.11 2.57 -23.51
C ASN A 847 -6.49 1.47 -24.50
N TRP A 848 -5.51 0.65 -24.90
CA TRP A 848 -5.72 -0.51 -25.74
C TRP A 848 -5.16 -1.77 -25.09
N ARG A 849 -6.02 -2.76 -24.90
CA ARG A 849 -5.68 -4.07 -24.32
C ARG A 849 -5.52 -5.09 -25.43
N PHE A 850 -4.45 -5.87 -25.39
CA PHE A 850 -4.14 -6.90 -26.39
C PHE A 850 -3.74 -8.21 -25.71
N GLY A 851 -3.72 -9.30 -26.51
CA GLY A 851 -3.29 -10.63 -26.06
C GLY A 851 -4.40 -11.66 -26.10
N LYS A 852 -4.02 -12.92 -26.04
CA LYS A 852 -4.95 -14.06 -25.91
C LYS A 852 -5.22 -14.28 -24.43
N ILE A 853 -6.39 -13.87 -23.99
CA ILE A 853 -6.90 -14.17 -22.64
C ILE A 853 -7.62 -15.51 -22.73
N ASP A 854 -6.98 -16.60 -22.35
CA ASP A 854 -7.67 -17.85 -22.15
C ASP A 854 -8.39 -17.81 -20.79
N VAL A 855 -9.64 -17.37 -20.83
CA VAL A 855 -10.53 -17.28 -19.66
C VAL A 855 -10.78 -18.67 -19.05
N SER A 856 -10.59 -19.75 -19.82
CA SER A 856 -10.86 -21.12 -19.39
C SER A 856 -9.79 -21.64 -18.40
N LEU A 857 -8.53 -21.22 -18.56
CA LEU A 857 -7.44 -21.61 -17.65
C LEU A 857 -7.53 -20.93 -16.29
N PHE A 858 -8.14 -19.74 -16.19
CA PHE A 858 -8.37 -19.05 -14.92
C PHE A 858 -9.48 -19.66 -14.08
N LYS A 859 -10.52 -20.21 -14.72
CA LYS A 859 -11.58 -20.93 -14.00
C LYS A 859 -11.10 -22.23 -13.35
N ARG A 860 -9.96 -22.79 -13.79
CA ARG A 860 -9.51 -24.12 -13.36
C ARG A 860 -8.61 -24.17 -12.14
N LYS A 861 -7.88 -23.11 -11.75
CA LYS A 861 -6.86 -23.26 -10.69
C LYS A 861 -7.02 -22.35 -9.46
N ASN A 862 -7.66 -21.20 -9.56
CA ASN A 862 -7.69 -20.26 -8.43
C ASN A 862 -9.09 -19.79 -8.03
N ILE A 863 -10.07 -19.74 -8.96
CA ILE A 863 -11.39 -19.23 -8.61
C ILE A 863 -12.19 -20.25 -7.79
N LYS A 864 -11.98 -21.56 -7.99
CA LYS A 864 -12.63 -22.58 -7.14
C LYS A 864 -11.94 -22.69 -5.78
N GLY A 865 -10.61 -22.62 -5.71
CA GLY A 865 -9.86 -22.62 -4.46
C GLY A 865 -9.99 -21.31 -3.69
N GLU A 866 -10.02 -20.16 -4.36
CA GLU A 866 -10.25 -18.87 -3.70
C GLU A 866 -11.73 -18.56 -3.48
N MET A 867 -12.65 -19.04 -4.32
CA MET A 867 -14.10 -18.96 -4.06
C MET A 867 -14.57 -20.06 -3.09
N GLU A 868 -14.00 -21.28 -3.09
CA GLU A 868 -14.23 -22.25 -2.03
C GLU A 868 -13.51 -21.81 -0.73
N ASN A 869 -12.38 -21.12 -0.78
CA ASN A 869 -11.77 -20.48 0.39
C ASN A 869 -12.47 -19.17 0.79
N MET A 870 -13.08 -18.41 -0.15
CA MET A 870 -13.99 -17.32 0.18
C MET A 870 -15.39 -17.84 0.58
N GLN A 871 -15.92 -18.90 -0.02
CA GLN A 871 -17.15 -19.54 0.42
C GLN A 871 -16.94 -20.39 1.68
N ASN A 872 -15.79 -21.04 1.86
CA ASN A 872 -15.47 -21.72 3.11
C ASN A 872 -14.99 -20.75 4.21
N SER A 873 -14.39 -19.62 3.89
CA SER A 873 -14.25 -18.52 4.85
C SER A 873 -15.56 -17.74 5.06
N GLN A 874 -16.47 -17.73 4.10
CA GLN A 874 -17.85 -17.24 4.24
C GLN A 874 -18.82 -18.30 4.76
N GLN A 875 -18.68 -19.61 4.44
CA GLN A 875 -19.47 -20.70 4.99
C GLN A 875 -18.87 -21.29 6.26
N GLY A 876 -17.57 -21.20 6.48
CA GLY A 876 -16.95 -21.42 7.77
C GLY A 876 -17.18 -20.26 8.74
N MET A 877 -17.69 -19.14 8.28
CA MET A 877 -18.28 -18.08 9.07
C MET A 877 -19.81 -18.22 9.23
N GLY A 878 -20.42 -19.30 8.77
CA GLY A 878 -21.88 -19.55 8.71
C GLY A 878 -22.36 -20.88 9.31
N GLN A 879 -21.53 -21.59 10.09
CA GLN A 879 -22.00 -22.72 10.93
C GLN A 879 -21.44 -22.64 12.32
#